data_c32f7245247cd7d99c579eb4ce6f9a63
#
_entry.id   c32f7245247cd7d99c579eb4ce6f9a63
#
_cell.length_a   1.000
_cell.length_b   1.000
_cell.length_c   1.000
_cell.angle_alpha   90.00
_cell.angle_beta   90.00
_cell.angle_gamma   90.00
#
_symmetry.space_group_name_H-M   'P 1'
#
loop_
_entity.id
_entity.type
_entity.pdbx_description
1 polymer ?
#
loop_
_entity_poly.entity_id
_entity_poly.type
_entity_poly.pdbx_seq_one_letter_code
_entity_poly.pdbx_strand_id
1 'polypeptide(L)'
;MRRKERTFSHETDTLGRGRNSRGRQVAVAAASPRVTAGTAAVSWQGRPLRYAIVGKPGNVTPAGLARIRLQTALLHDPRTPAKLAEHLARTTPAILWVAGNVHGGEESGTDGALRVMYELADRRDCAATQILDNAIVVQLPTQNPDGREADTRRNAYGFDLNRDWFARTQPETDGKLELLRRYPPVLFIDAHEMGRESFFFPPNADPIYHEITDESVDWINNLYGPAMAAEFTRQGIPFFNRDVYDLFYMGYGDTVPSTGFTAAGMTYEKAGGDPTPRRVYEQYLTQWVSLSWGAANADDILARWHGAWVEALRQGQAGELEPNEIVNPGNELVTQVPDRPLRHWFLRADDPSKTKELRALVRRLQRMDVKVYRLSKPLTVPDYKAYGRAPRAARLPAGTYWVPMAQAQKHWVQAMLNEDTYTPFPYFYDVTGWSNPLLFNLRGGSSGAVLDPAAARVRPVADPGRPRPPSGPPTVGLYQLDEGSSAIESAGWLRYLLDNVWRLPYRELDAAAIAAGGLKGTEVLLVPNGSETDAADALGPAGQQALADWVAQGGRYVGWQGGTRLAAALGITTATLAEPTSDIPGSLLRVRVDRGSPLGEDVGPFAWAFYAYDLVMRASDPAQVAVAYPPAASPDFFVSGFAAGEEELGGTAAVIDEPVGAGRAVLFSFEPNFRAFTDGTQRLLRNAVFGPAPEAAALTRAEAAARAGQVATAQAAAGRLSTLDRPIRVTVAAAGAAETERLLRGYGARFETRRADGQVHFLVANPRGLAADEHPFATDLARRLRDRGLPVRAFSLR
;
A
#
# COMPACT_ATOMS: atom_id res chain seq x y z
N MET A 1 -44.53 -34.17 -9.56
CA MET A 1 -43.41 -34.06 -10.51
C MET A 1 -42.15 -33.94 -9.68
N ARG A 2 -41.34 -35.01 -9.66
CA ARG A 2 -40.10 -35.06 -8.86
C ARG A 2 -39.00 -34.26 -9.61
N ARG A 3 -38.53 -33.14 -9.03
CA ARG A 3 -37.33 -32.42 -9.47
C ARG A 3 -36.11 -33.29 -9.18
N LYS A 4 -35.35 -33.64 -10.21
CA LYS A 4 -34.01 -34.22 -10.05
C LYS A 4 -33.09 -33.11 -9.47
N GLU A 5 -32.77 -33.19 -8.22
CA GLU A 5 -31.62 -32.55 -7.62
C GLU A 5 -30.37 -33.16 -8.28
N ARG A 6 -29.70 -32.35 -9.13
CA ARG A 6 -28.35 -32.69 -9.55
C ARG A 6 -27.42 -32.29 -8.42
N THR A 7 -27.07 -33.26 -7.63
CA THR A 7 -26.01 -33.20 -6.65
C THR A 7 -24.69 -32.82 -7.34
N PHE A 8 -24.18 -31.64 -7.02
CA PHE A 8 -22.77 -31.30 -7.22
C PHE A 8 -21.96 -32.06 -6.17
N SER A 9 -21.61 -33.29 -6.44
CA SER A 9 -20.76 -34.11 -5.59
C SER A 9 -19.57 -34.64 -6.37
N HIS A 10 -18.39 -34.39 -5.85
CA HIS A 10 -17.17 -35.19 -5.98
C HIS A 10 -16.44 -35.31 -7.34
N GLU A 11 -16.28 -34.19 -8.08
CA GLU A 11 -15.23 -34.14 -9.11
C GLU A 11 -14.20 -33.02 -8.90
N THR A 12 -14.10 -32.45 -7.68
CA THR A 12 -13.23 -31.30 -7.39
C THR A 12 -11.84 -31.67 -6.89
N ASP A 13 -11.54 -32.92 -6.64
CA ASP A 13 -10.31 -33.36 -5.98
C ASP A 13 -9.16 -33.77 -6.89
N THR A 14 -9.31 -33.73 -8.21
CA THR A 14 -8.26 -34.21 -9.13
C THR A 14 -7.84 -33.26 -10.25
N LEU A 15 -8.37 -32.04 -10.30
CA LEU A 15 -7.98 -31.05 -11.29
C LEU A 15 -7.29 -29.85 -10.61
N GLY A 16 -6.02 -29.68 -10.84
CA GLY A 16 -5.13 -28.71 -10.25
C GLY A 16 -5.74 -27.31 -9.98
N ARG A 17 -5.55 -26.79 -8.77
CA ARG A 17 -6.19 -25.64 -8.15
C ARG A 17 -6.19 -24.34 -9.01
N GLY A 18 -5.28 -24.18 -9.95
CA GLY A 18 -5.16 -22.94 -10.77
C GLY A 18 -5.79 -23.03 -12.17
N ARG A 19 -6.04 -24.20 -12.73
CA ARG A 19 -6.46 -24.34 -14.14
C ARG A 19 -7.97 -24.18 -14.39
N ASN A 20 -8.81 -24.39 -13.39
CA ASN A 20 -10.26 -24.51 -13.60
C ASN A 20 -11.03 -23.18 -13.60
N SER A 21 -10.63 -22.17 -12.82
CA SER A 21 -11.34 -20.87 -12.77
C SER A 21 -11.23 -20.11 -14.11
N ARG A 22 -10.10 -20.22 -14.80
CA ARG A 22 -9.81 -19.55 -16.08
C ARG A 22 -10.63 -20.09 -17.23
N GLY A 23 -10.89 -21.40 -17.27
CA GLY A 23 -11.72 -22.04 -18.28
C GLY A 23 -13.21 -21.77 -18.09
N ARG A 24 -13.67 -21.64 -16.85
CA ARG A 24 -15.09 -21.48 -16.52
C ARG A 24 -15.68 -20.17 -17.01
N GLN A 25 -15.01 -19.03 -16.84
CA GLN A 25 -15.50 -17.73 -17.34
C GLN A 25 -15.70 -17.74 -18.86
N VAL A 26 -14.72 -18.26 -19.60
CA VAL A 26 -14.78 -18.34 -21.05
C VAL A 26 -15.89 -19.29 -21.49
N ALA A 27 -16.05 -20.42 -20.80
CA ALA A 27 -17.10 -21.40 -21.09
C ALA A 27 -18.50 -20.81 -20.84
N VAL A 28 -18.71 -20.08 -19.74
CA VAL A 28 -19.99 -19.41 -19.45
C VAL A 28 -20.27 -18.31 -20.47
N ALA A 29 -19.27 -17.51 -20.84
CA ALA A 29 -19.42 -16.48 -21.88
C ALA A 29 -19.75 -17.06 -23.27
N ALA A 30 -19.22 -18.24 -23.58
CA ALA A 30 -19.56 -18.92 -24.82
C ALA A 30 -20.98 -19.54 -24.81
N ALA A 31 -21.49 -19.88 -23.63
CA ALA A 31 -22.78 -20.55 -23.46
C ALA A 31 -23.96 -19.61 -23.20
N SER A 32 -23.74 -18.36 -22.78
CA SER A 32 -24.81 -17.43 -22.39
C SER A 32 -24.68 -16.09 -23.09
N PRO A 33 -25.75 -15.60 -23.77
CA PRO A 33 -25.77 -14.28 -24.38
C PRO A 33 -25.78 -13.14 -23.35
N ARG A 34 -25.85 -13.45 -22.05
CA ARG A 34 -25.82 -12.49 -20.94
C ARG A 34 -24.41 -12.19 -20.47
N VAL A 35 -23.39 -12.89 -21.00
CA VAL A 35 -22.02 -12.79 -20.52
C VAL A 35 -21.05 -12.48 -21.65
N THR A 36 -20.19 -11.52 -21.43
CA THR A 36 -18.99 -11.31 -22.27
C THR A 36 -17.76 -11.37 -21.40
N ALA A 37 -16.65 -11.84 -21.94
CA ALA A 37 -15.41 -12.00 -21.21
C ALA A 37 -14.24 -11.32 -21.92
N GLY A 38 -13.22 -10.94 -21.14
CA GLY A 38 -12.01 -10.32 -21.66
C GLY A 38 -10.80 -10.55 -20.74
N THR A 39 -9.71 -9.87 -21.07
CA THR A 39 -8.47 -9.88 -20.29
C THR A 39 -8.13 -8.44 -19.91
N ALA A 40 -7.98 -8.18 -18.61
CA ALA A 40 -7.61 -6.87 -18.08
C ALA A 40 -6.10 -6.62 -18.20
N ALA A 41 -5.31 -7.65 -17.88
CA ALA A 41 -3.85 -7.63 -17.95
C ALA A 41 -3.28 -9.03 -18.10
N VAL A 42 -1.96 -9.11 -18.13
CA VAL A 42 -1.20 -10.36 -18.03
C VAL A 42 -0.19 -10.18 -16.89
N SER A 43 -0.16 -11.13 -15.97
CA SER A 43 0.75 -11.13 -14.81
C SER A 43 2.21 -11.32 -15.22
N TRP A 44 3.14 -11.15 -14.28
CA TRP A 44 4.56 -11.35 -14.51
C TRP A 44 4.91 -12.74 -15.02
N GLN A 45 4.20 -13.78 -14.59
CA GLN A 45 4.40 -15.16 -15.05
C GLN A 45 3.54 -15.52 -16.26
N GLY A 46 3.00 -14.53 -16.97
CA GLY A 46 2.27 -14.73 -18.22
C GLY A 46 0.82 -15.20 -18.04
N ARG A 47 0.25 -15.13 -16.83
CA ARG A 47 -1.13 -15.53 -16.57
C ARG A 47 -2.10 -14.39 -16.84
N PRO A 48 -3.17 -14.60 -17.65
CA PRO A 48 -4.13 -13.55 -17.92
C PRO A 48 -5.04 -13.26 -16.72
N LEU A 49 -5.23 -11.98 -16.39
CA LEU A 49 -6.29 -11.50 -15.52
C LEU A 49 -7.59 -11.49 -16.30
N ARG A 50 -8.41 -12.52 -16.13
CA ARG A 50 -9.68 -12.66 -16.83
C ARG A 50 -10.78 -11.91 -16.11
N TYR A 51 -11.59 -11.17 -16.86
CA TYR A 51 -12.82 -10.58 -16.37
C TYR A 51 -14.02 -11.04 -17.19
N ALA A 52 -15.20 -10.91 -16.59
CA ALA A 52 -16.47 -11.07 -17.27
C ALA A 52 -17.38 -9.88 -16.98
N ILE A 53 -18.26 -9.54 -17.91
CA ILE A 53 -19.35 -8.58 -17.73
C ILE A 53 -20.64 -9.34 -17.95
N VAL A 54 -21.52 -9.29 -16.95
CA VAL A 54 -22.82 -9.97 -16.96
C VAL A 54 -23.92 -8.91 -16.99
N GLY A 55 -24.91 -9.09 -17.82
CA GLY A 55 -26.04 -8.16 -17.98
C GLY A 55 -27.08 -8.67 -18.95
N LYS A 56 -28.10 -7.85 -19.25
CA LYS A 56 -29.03 -8.14 -20.35
C LYS A 56 -28.26 -8.39 -21.65
N PRO A 57 -28.70 -9.29 -22.53
CA PRO A 57 -28.00 -9.58 -23.78
C PRO A 57 -27.64 -8.33 -24.59
N GLY A 58 -28.57 -7.35 -24.69
CA GLY A 58 -28.30 -6.09 -25.38
C GLY A 58 -27.26 -5.18 -24.71
N ASN A 59 -27.07 -5.29 -23.40
CA ASN A 59 -26.13 -4.46 -22.64
C ASN A 59 -24.69 -4.97 -22.74
N VAL A 60 -24.50 -6.28 -22.91
CA VAL A 60 -23.16 -6.91 -22.94
C VAL A 60 -22.60 -7.08 -24.35
N THR A 61 -23.32 -6.64 -25.37
CA THR A 61 -22.78 -6.51 -26.74
C THR A 61 -21.75 -5.38 -26.82
N PRO A 62 -20.83 -5.37 -27.80
CA PRO A 62 -19.90 -4.26 -27.99
C PRO A 62 -20.60 -2.89 -28.09
N ALA A 63 -21.74 -2.81 -28.79
CA ALA A 63 -22.55 -1.60 -28.92
C ALA A 63 -23.23 -1.20 -27.60
N GLY A 64 -23.79 -2.18 -26.88
CA GLY A 64 -24.40 -1.96 -25.56
C GLY A 64 -23.39 -1.44 -24.54
N LEU A 65 -22.23 -2.06 -24.47
CA LEU A 65 -21.14 -1.60 -23.57
C LEU A 65 -20.60 -0.23 -23.99
N ALA A 66 -20.51 0.08 -25.28
CA ALA A 66 -20.12 1.42 -25.74
C ALA A 66 -21.14 2.48 -25.33
N ARG A 67 -22.44 2.18 -25.46
CA ARG A 67 -23.54 3.05 -25.02
C ARG A 67 -23.46 3.29 -23.51
N ILE A 68 -23.32 2.24 -22.69
CA ILE A 68 -23.24 2.35 -21.22
C ILE A 68 -22.03 3.22 -20.83
N ARG A 69 -20.88 3.00 -21.43
CA ARG A 69 -19.68 3.83 -21.15
C ARG A 69 -19.92 5.31 -21.48
N LEU A 70 -20.60 5.60 -22.60
CA LEU A 70 -20.92 6.99 -22.96
C LEU A 70 -21.88 7.62 -21.96
N GLN A 71 -22.93 6.90 -21.58
CA GLN A 71 -23.92 7.36 -20.59
C GLN A 71 -23.25 7.61 -19.23
N THR A 72 -22.43 6.68 -18.77
CA THR A 72 -21.64 6.81 -17.52
C THR A 72 -20.65 7.98 -17.60
N ALA A 73 -19.99 8.19 -18.73
CA ALA A 73 -19.09 9.34 -18.91
C ALA A 73 -19.83 10.69 -18.84
N LEU A 74 -21.07 10.75 -19.34
CA LEU A 74 -21.92 11.93 -19.20
C LEU A 74 -22.35 12.14 -17.74
N LEU A 75 -22.69 11.08 -17.01
CA LEU A 75 -22.99 11.17 -15.59
C LEU A 75 -21.77 11.57 -14.74
N HIS A 76 -20.57 11.16 -15.16
CA HIS A 76 -19.33 11.57 -14.51
C HIS A 76 -18.95 13.04 -14.80
N ASP A 77 -19.43 13.63 -15.90
CA ASP A 77 -19.15 15.05 -16.19
C ASP A 77 -20.08 15.97 -15.37
N PRO A 78 -19.56 16.73 -14.40
CA PRO A 78 -20.37 17.62 -13.57
C PRO A 78 -21.03 18.78 -14.35
N ARG A 79 -20.73 18.93 -15.64
CA ARG A 79 -21.34 19.94 -16.51
C ARG A 79 -22.52 19.41 -17.30
N THR A 80 -22.85 18.14 -17.16
CA THR A 80 -24.03 17.56 -17.81
C THR A 80 -25.28 18.25 -17.30
N PRO A 81 -26.16 18.74 -18.19
CA PRO A 81 -27.38 19.42 -17.77
C PRO A 81 -28.24 18.54 -16.85
N ALA A 82 -28.76 19.11 -15.76
CA ALA A 82 -29.47 18.36 -14.70
C ALA A 82 -30.59 17.45 -15.23
N LYS A 83 -31.44 17.95 -16.18
CA LYS A 83 -32.50 17.12 -16.79
C LYS A 83 -31.96 15.93 -17.58
N LEU A 84 -30.80 16.08 -18.23
CA LEU A 84 -30.16 14.98 -18.94
C LEU A 84 -29.57 13.98 -17.94
N ALA A 85 -28.88 14.47 -16.91
CA ALA A 85 -28.34 13.62 -15.85
C ALA A 85 -29.44 12.80 -15.14
N GLU A 86 -30.55 13.43 -14.81
CA GLU A 86 -31.73 12.77 -14.23
C GLU A 86 -32.31 11.68 -15.17
N HIS A 87 -32.42 11.97 -16.47
CA HIS A 87 -32.83 10.97 -17.46
C HIS A 87 -31.83 9.82 -17.56
N LEU A 88 -30.51 10.12 -17.59
CA LEU A 88 -29.47 9.12 -17.67
C LEU A 88 -29.41 8.25 -16.40
N ALA A 89 -29.61 8.82 -15.23
CA ALA A 89 -29.64 8.05 -13.98
C ALA A 89 -30.73 6.96 -14.02
N ARG A 90 -31.90 7.27 -14.55
CA ARG A 90 -33.04 6.32 -14.71
C ARG A 90 -32.89 5.33 -15.86
N THR A 91 -32.00 5.56 -16.82
CA THR A 91 -31.95 4.76 -18.06
C THR A 91 -30.60 4.05 -18.28
N THR A 92 -29.62 4.38 -17.50
CA THR A 92 -28.28 3.76 -17.57
C THR A 92 -28.21 2.60 -16.57
N PRO A 93 -27.82 1.41 -16.99
CA PRO A 93 -27.53 0.33 -16.03
C PRO A 93 -26.40 0.72 -15.10
N ALA A 94 -26.58 0.53 -13.78
CA ALA A 94 -25.51 0.73 -12.81
C ALA A 94 -24.34 -0.23 -13.06
N ILE A 95 -23.12 0.21 -12.79
CA ILE A 95 -21.93 -0.62 -12.94
C ILE A 95 -21.51 -1.12 -11.56
N LEU A 96 -21.79 -2.39 -11.29
CA LEU A 96 -21.50 -3.06 -10.03
C LEU A 96 -20.30 -4.01 -10.20
N TRP A 97 -19.36 -3.98 -9.26
CA TRP A 97 -18.15 -4.78 -9.36
C TRP A 97 -18.06 -5.85 -8.27
N VAL A 98 -17.56 -7.01 -8.68
CA VAL A 98 -17.12 -8.08 -7.78
C VAL A 98 -15.69 -8.45 -8.15
N ALA A 99 -14.78 -8.24 -7.22
CA ALA A 99 -13.39 -8.63 -7.33
C ALA A 99 -13.02 -9.56 -6.17
N GLY A 100 -12.06 -10.44 -6.37
CA GLY A 100 -11.60 -11.34 -5.32
C GLY A 100 -10.16 -11.76 -5.55
N ASN A 101 -9.60 -12.46 -4.57
CA ASN A 101 -8.30 -13.07 -4.66
C ASN A 101 -7.18 -12.08 -5.05
N VAL A 102 -7.20 -10.90 -4.47
CA VAL A 102 -6.07 -9.97 -4.53
C VAL A 102 -4.88 -10.55 -3.76
N HIS A 103 -5.17 -11.29 -2.70
CA HIS A 103 -4.23 -12.19 -2.03
C HIS A 103 -4.45 -13.61 -2.56
N GLY A 104 -3.40 -14.22 -3.09
CA GLY A 104 -3.53 -15.45 -3.87
C GLY A 104 -4.05 -16.65 -3.10
N GLY A 105 -3.76 -16.78 -1.80
CA GLY A 105 -4.28 -17.85 -0.94
C GLY A 105 -5.73 -17.67 -0.47
N GLU A 106 -6.41 -16.56 -0.79
CA GLU A 106 -7.77 -16.26 -0.38
C GLU A 106 -8.77 -16.63 -1.49
N GLU A 107 -9.12 -17.91 -1.60
CA GLU A 107 -9.76 -18.45 -2.80
C GLU A 107 -11.29 -18.33 -2.84
N SER A 108 -11.98 -18.27 -1.70
CA SER A 108 -13.44 -18.43 -1.65
C SER A 108 -14.20 -17.28 -2.32
N GLY A 109 -13.65 -16.07 -2.30
CA GLY A 109 -14.21 -14.92 -3.01
C GLY A 109 -14.29 -15.12 -4.52
N THR A 110 -13.28 -15.77 -5.11
CA THR A 110 -13.28 -16.18 -6.52
C THR A 110 -14.41 -17.16 -6.83
N ASP A 111 -14.54 -18.21 -6.02
CA ASP A 111 -15.51 -19.25 -6.29
C ASP A 111 -16.94 -18.77 -6.04
N GLY A 112 -17.12 -17.85 -5.04
CA GLY A 112 -18.37 -17.11 -4.84
C GLY A 112 -18.75 -16.28 -6.07
N ALA A 113 -17.79 -15.51 -6.61
CA ALA A 113 -17.99 -14.70 -7.81
C ALA A 113 -18.34 -15.53 -9.05
N LEU A 114 -17.67 -16.67 -9.24
CA LEU A 114 -17.99 -17.58 -10.32
C LEU A 114 -19.39 -18.17 -10.19
N ARG A 115 -19.84 -18.44 -8.97
CA ARG A 115 -21.21 -18.89 -8.71
C ARG A 115 -22.23 -17.80 -9.03
N VAL A 116 -21.98 -16.55 -8.59
CA VAL A 116 -22.80 -15.38 -8.94
C VAL A 116 -22.92 -15.25 -10.46
N MET A 117 -21.80 -15.34 -11.17
CA MET A 117 -21.78 -15.26 -12.64
C MET A 117 -22.63 -16.33 -13.29
N TYR A 118 -22.48 -17.59 -12.86
CA TYR A 118 -23.24 -18.71 -13.38
C TYR A 118 -24.75 -18.53 -13.16
N GLU A 119 -25.14 -18.15 -11.94
CA GLU A 119 -26.56 -17.94 -11.62
C GLU A 119 -27.17 -16.78 -12.40
N LEU A 120 -26.49 -15.65 -12.55
CA LEU A 120 -26.96 -14.54 -13.39
C LEU A 120 -27.01 -14.91 -14.88
N ALA A 121 -26.10 -15.75 -15.35
CA ALA A 121 -26.10 -16.22 -16.74
C ALA A 121 -27.28 -17.18 -17.06
N ASP A 122 -27.73 -17.97 -16.09
CA ASP A 122 -28.71 -19.05 -16.28
C ASP A 122 -30.12 -18.74 -15.72
N ARG A 123 -30.22 -18.17 -14.50
CA ARG A 123 -31.50 -17.94 -13.80
C ARG A 123 -32.39 -16.95 -14.52
N ARG A 124 -33.72 -17.20 -14.43
CA ARG A 124 -34.78 -16.39 -15.05
C ARG A 124 -35.87 -15.95 -14.05
N ASP A 125 -35.61 -16.14 -12.76
CA ASP A 125 -36.49 -15.69 -11.72
C ASP A 125 -36.38 -14.17 -11.50
N CYS A 126 -37.30 -13.63 -10.68
CA CYS A 126 -37.35 -12.18 -10.41
C CYS A 126 -36.05 -11.64 -9.82
N ALA A 127 -35.36 -12.38 -8.93
CA ALA A 127 -34.16 -11.90 -8.27
C ALA A 127 -33.00 -11.68 -9.26
N ALA A 128 -32.73 -12.67 -10.14
CA ALA A 128 -31.72 -12.53 -11.17
C ALA A 128 -32.11 -11.48 -12.22
N THR A 129 -33.41 -11.44 -12.60
CA THR A 129 -33.91 -10.50 -13.59
C THR A 129 -33.80 -9.05 -13.11
N GLN A 130 -34.11 -8.77 -11.84
CA GLN A 130 -33.96 -7.45 -11.26
C GLN A 130 -32.52 -6.92 -11.35
N ILE A 131 -31.52 -7.76 -11.01
CA ILE A 131 -30.11 -7.35 -11.13
C ILE A 131 -29.78 -7.04 -12.60
N LEU A 132 -30.16 -7.91 -13.53
CA LEU A 132 -29.83 -7.77 -14.94
C LEU A 132 -30.57 -6.62 -15.61
N ASP A 133 -31.74 -6.23 -15.11
CA ASP A 133 -32.55 -5.15 -15.64
C ASP A 133 -31.96 -3.79 -15.32
N ASN A 134 -31.34 -3.64 -14.16
CA ASN A 134 -30.90 -2.36 -13.61
C ASN A 134 -29.38 -2.19 -13.59
N ALA A 135 -28.62 -3.27 -13.82
CA ALA A 135 -27.16 -3.22 -13.72
C ALA A 135 -26.43 -4.07 -14.78
N ILE A 136 -25.18 -3.75 -14.97
CA ILE A 136 -24.17 -4.70 -15.45
C ILE A 136 -23.23 -5.03 -14.30
N VAL A 137 -22.87 -6.30 -14.18
CA VAL A 137 -21.95 -6.80 -13.13
C VAL A 137 -20.61 -7.09 -13.78
N VAL A 138 -19.59 -6.33 -13.42
CA VAL A 138 -18.21 -6.57 -13.83
C VAL A 138 -17.54 -7.44 -12.78
N GLN A 139 -17.01 -8.57 -13.20
CA GLN A 139 -16.36 -9.53 -12.33
C GLN A 139 -14.89 -9.71 -12.70
N LEU A 140 -14.03 -9.54 -11.71
CA LEU A 140 -12.61 -9.86 -11.77
C LEU A 140 -12.28 -10.88 -10.64
N PRO A 141 -12.67 -12.15 -10.80
CA PRO A 141 -12.63 -13.12 -9.70
C PRO A 141 -11.23 -13.40 -9.17
N THR A 142 -10.20 -13.22 -9.99
CA THR A 142 -8.80 -13.47 -9.59
C THR A 142 -7.97 -12.26 -9.98
N GLN A 143 -7.65 -11.42 -9.00
CA GLN A 143 -6.82 -10.24 -9.18
C GLN A 143 -5.32 -10.58 -9.19
N ASN A 144 -4.93 -11.68 -8.51
CA ASN A 144 -3.55 -12.14 -8.37
C ASN A 144 -3.39 -13.58 -8.88
N PRO A 145 -3.30 -13.80 -10.19
CA PRO A 145 -3.24 -15.16 -10.73
C PRO A 145 -1.91 -15.89 -10.44
N ASP A 146 -0.82 -15.16 -10.21
CA ASP A 146 0.47 -15.76 -9.84
C ASP A 146 0.48 -16.20 -8.38
N GLY A 147 0.01 -15.33 -7.47
CA GLY A 147 -0.17 -15.68 -6.07
C GLY A 147 -1.17 -16.83 -5.86
N ARG A 148 -2.26 -16.87 -6.64
CA ARG A 148 -3.21 -17.99 -6.57
C ARG A 148 -2.59 -19.33 -6.97
N GLU A 149 -1.76 -19.32 -8.00
CA GLU A 149 -1.07 -20.55 -8.43
C GLU A 149 -0.06 -21.05 -7.41
N ALA A 150 0.59 -20.11 -6.72
CA ALA A 150 1.60 -20.40 -5.70
C ALA A 150 1.04 -20.55 -4.28
N ASP A 151 -0.28 -20.38 -4.09
CA ASP A 151 -0.98 -20.36 -2.80
C ASP A 151 -0.32 -19.38 -1.81
N THR A 152 -0.02 -18.16 -2.29
CA THR A 152 0.61 -17.11 -1.51
C THR A 152 -0.14 -15.79 -1.58
N ARG A 153 -0.04 -14.99 -0.53
CA ARG A 153 -0.61 -13.64 -0.47
C ARG A 153 -0.11 -12.76 -1.62
N ARG A 154 1.16 -12.89 -1.99
CA ARG A 154 1.88 -11.97 -2.86
C ARG A 154 1.89 -12.40 -4.32
N ASN A 155 2.19 -11.46 -5.23
CA ASN A 155 2.43 -11.78 -6.63
C ASN A 155 3.86 -12.33 -6.86
N ALA A 156 4.23 -12.55 -8.12
CA ALA A 156 5.52 -13.14 -8.49
C ALA A 156 6.76 -12.33 -8.04
N TYR A 157 6.63 -11.03 -7.81
CA TYR A 157 7.70 -10.19 -7.27
C TYR A 157 7.58 -9.94 -5.75
N GLY A 158 6.75 -10.67 -5.03
CA GLY A 158 6.59 -10.47 -3.60
C GLY A 158 5.73 -9.25 -3.21
N PHE A 159 5.04 -8.62 -4.16
CA PHE A 159 4.16 -7.50 -3.87
C PHE A 159 2.82 -7.95 -3.30
N ASP A 160 2.39 -7.28 -2.24
CA ASP A 160 0.99 -7.28 -1.87
C ASP A 160 0.22 -6.37 -2.84
N LEU A 161 -0.62 -6.96 -3.69
CA LEU A 161 -1.38 -6.21 -4.68
C LEU A 161 -2.50 -5.35 -4.07
N ASN A 162 -2.86 -5.60 -2.79
CA ASN A 162 -3.74 -4.72 -2.04
C ASN A 162 -3.00 -3.59 -1.31
N ARG A 163 -1.77 -3.27 -1.74
CA ARG A 163 -0.97 -2.13 -1.33
C ARG A 163 -0.45 -1.31 -2.52
N ASP A 164 -0.77 -1.72 -3.75
CA ASP A 164 -0.23 -1.12 -4.99
C ASP A 164 -1.25 -0.23 -5.72
N TRP A 165 -2.44 -0.02 -5.18
CA TRP A 165 -3.56 0.60 -5.90
C TRP A 165 -3.28 2.03 -6.39
N PHE A 166 -2.70 2.93 -5.58
CA PHE A 166 -2.36 4.28 -6.06
C PHE A 166 -1.04 4.29 -6.84
N ALA A 167 -0.11 3.42 -6.49
CA ALA A 167 1.22 3.37 -7.09
C ALA A 167 1.20 2.77 -8.50
N ARG A 168 0.37 1.74 -8.72
CA ARG A 168 0.17 1.06 -10.01
C ARG A 168 1.50 0.57 -10.61
N THR A 169 2.36 -0.01 -9.78
CA THR A 169 3.66 -0.52 -10.20
C THR A 169 3.55 -1.89 -10.84
N GLN A 170 2.53 -2.67 -10.46
CA GLN A 170 2.34 -4.05 -10.90
C GLN A 170 1.35 -4.12 -12.08
N PRO A 171 1.60 -4.98 -13.10
CA PRO A 171 0.73 -5.10 -14.26
C PRO A 171 -0.68 -5.55 -13.91
N GLU A 172 -0.83 -6.36 -12.85
CA GLU A 172 -2.11 -6.81 -12.34
C GLU A 172 -2.95 -5.62 -11.86
N THR A 173 -2.38 -4.78 -11.01
CA THR A 173 -3.04 -3.58 -10.50
C THR A 173 -3.30 -2.58 -11.61
N ASP A 174 -2.33 -2.37 -12.49
CA ASP A 174 -2.47 -1.44 -13.60
C ASP A 174 -3.61 -1.81 -14.53
N GLY A 175 -3.71 -3.07 -14.92
CA GLY A 175 -4.78 -3.56 -15.78
C GLY A 175 -6.16 -3.54 -15.11
N LYS A 176 -6.23 -3.84 -13.81
CA LYS A 176 -7.44 -3.70 -13.00
C LYS A 176 -7.95 -2.26 -12.98
N LEU A 177 -7.08 -1.29 -12.69
CA LEU A 177 -7.45 0.12 -12.65
C LEU A 177 -7.84 0.69 -14.01
N GLU A 178 -7.22 0.24 -15.11
CA GLU A 178 -7.67 0.61 -16.45
C GLU A 178 -9.05 0.03 -16.77
N LEU A 179 -9.37 -1.15 -16.25
CA LEU A 179 -10.70 -1.74 -16.40
C LEU A 179 -11.75 -1.00 -15.56
N LEU A 180 -11.40 -0.62 -14.30
CA LEU A 180 -12.23 0.24 -13.44
C LEU A 180 -12.50 1.59 -14.10
N ARG A 181 -11.50 2.22 -14.67
CA ARG A 181 -11.65 3.47 -15.40
C ARG A 181 -12.57 3.33 -16.64
N ARG A 182 -12.53 2.17 -17.30
CA ARG A 182 -13.40 1.87 -18.44
C ARG A 182 -14.85 1.62 -18.05
N TYR A 183 -15.05 1.06 -16.86
CA TYR A 183 -16.35 0.71 -16.27
C TYR A 183 -16.38 1.20 -14.82
N PRO A 184 -16.50 2.55 -14.60
CA PRO A 184 -16.43 3.12 -13.27
C PRO A 184 -17.52 2.55 -12.37
N PRO A 185 -17.16 2.01 -11.20
CA PRO A 185 -18.13 1.40 -10.30
C PRO A 185 -18.96 2.45 -9.54
N VAL A 186 -20.14 2.08 -9.15
CA VAL A 186 -20.88 2.68 -8.03
C VAL A 186 -20.88 1.75 -6.81
N LEU A 187 -20.54 0.49 -7.01
CA LEU A 187 -20.27 -0.52 -5.98
C LEU A 187 -19.02 -1.30 -6.38
N PHE A 188 -18.07 -1.42 -5.47
CA PHE A 188 -16.90 -2.29 -5.62
C PHE A 188 -16.77 -3.21 -4.42
N ILE A 189 -16.87 -4.51 -4.64
CA ILE A 189 -16.65 -5.55 -3.65
C ILE A 189 -15.25 -6.11 -3.82
N ASP A 190 -14.43 -6.06 -2.76
CA ASP A 190 -13.14 -6.74 -2.67
C ASP A 190 -13.27 -7.92 -1.69
N ALA A 191 -13.31 -9.12 -2.22
CA ALA A 191 -13.58 -10.33 -1.46
C ALA A 191 -12.27 -10.95 -0.95
N HIS A 192 -12.10 -10.97 0.36
CA HIS A 192 -10.94 -11.42 1.11
C HIS A 192 -11.21 -12.61 2.03
N GLU A 193 -10.14 -13.13 2.62
CA GLU A 193 -10.18 -14.09 3.72
C GLU A 193 -9.23 -13.67 4.83
N MET A 194 -9.65 -13.86 6.07
CA MET A 194 -8.88 -13.50 7.27
C MET A 194 -8.70 -14.68 8.24
N GLY A 195 -7.85 -14.53 9.24
CA GLY A 195 -7.62 -15.54 10.28
C GLY A 195 -8.67 -15.62 11.40
N ARG A 196 -9.87 -15.06 11.23
CA ARG A 196 -10.94 -15.03 12.25
C ARG A 196 -12.03 -16.09 12.00
N GLU A 197 -12.96 -16.26 12.93
CA GLU A 197 -13.92 -17.38 12.94
C GLU A 197 -15.27 -17.10 12.28
N SER A 198 -15.54 -15.88 11.82
CA SER A 198 -16.83 -15.55 11.19
C SER A 198 -16.65 -14.71 9.94
N PHE A 199 -17.68 -13.99 9.54
CA PHE A 199 -17.65 -13.14 8.37
C PHE A 199 -17.66 -11.68 8.77
N PHE A 200 -16.72 -10.89 8.25
CA PHE A 200 -16.74 -9.43 8.37
C PHE A 200 -17.27 -8.80 7.08
N PHE A 201 -18.09 -7.79 7.23
CA PHE A 201 -18.47 -6.84 6.21
C PHE A 201 -18.75 -5.47 6.83
N PRO A 202 -18.62 -4.35 6.06
CA PRO A 202 -18.86 -3.01 6.60
C PRO A 202 -20.27 -2.86 7.21
N PRO A 203 -20.49 -1.88 8.07
CA PRO A 203 -19.65 -0.71 8.41
C PRO A 203 -18.39 -1.04 9.18
N ASN A 204 -17.34 -0.26 8.94
CA ASN A 204 -16.05 -0.37 9.63
C ASN A 204 -16.07 0.40 10.96
N ALA A 205 -15.09 0.11 11.83
CA ALA A 205 -14.85 0.86 13.07
C ALA A 205 -13.72 1.88 12.95
N ASP A 206 -12.91 1.75 11.92
CA ASP A 206 -11.72 2.56 11.73
C ASP A 206 -12.03 3.93 11.13
N PRO A 207 -11.08 4.86 11.21
CA PRO A 207 -11.22 6.17 10.60
C PRO A 207 -11.44 6.07 9.09
N ILE A 208 -12.26 6.96 8.57
CA ILE A 208 -12.50 7.13 7.15
C ILE A 208 -11.65 8.30 6.67
N TYR A 209 -10.97 8.14 5.52
CA TYR A 209 -10.25 9.25 4.91
C TYR A 209 -11.21 10.40 4.58
N HIS A 210 -10.90 11.60 5.08
CA HIS A 210 -11.80 12.75 5.09
C HIS A 210 -12.21 13.27 3.69
N GLU A 211 -11.57 12.85 2.63
CA GLU A 211 -11.93 13.19 1.25
C GLU A 211 -12.76 12.08 0.54
N ILE A 212 -13.22 11.07 1.25
CA ILE A 212 -14.25 10.15 0.77
C ILE A 212 -15.60 10.84 0.88
N THR A 213 -16.40 10.81 -0.21
CA THR A 213 -17.69 11.50 -0.26
C THR A 213 -18.71 10.89 0.71
N ASP A 214 -19.58 11.73 1.25
CA ASP A 214 -20.67 11.30 2.14
C ASP A 214 -21.54 10.22 1.49
N GLU A 215 -21.76 10.27 0.16
CA GLU A 215 -22.52 9.26 -0.55
C GLU A 215 -21.90 7.88 -0.45
N SER A 216 -20.57 7.77 -0.61
CA SER A 216 -19.88 6.48 -0.49
C SER A 216 -20.04 5.90 0.89
N VAL A 217 -19.88 6.71 1.94
CA VAL A 217 -20.03 6.31 3.34
C VAL A 217 -21.48 5.92 3.65
N ASP A 218 -22.44 6.71 3.18
CA ASP A 218 -23.86 6.47 3.40
C ASP A 218 -24.31 5.15 2.74
N TRP A 219 -23.93 4.88 1.51
CA TRP A 219 -24.24 3.60 0.87
C TRP A 219 -23.64 2.40 1.62
N ILE A 220 -22.41 2.51 2.10
CA ILE A 220 -21.77 1.46 2.89
C ILE A 220 -22.53 1.24 4.20
N ASN A 221 -22.78 2.31 4.96
CA ASN A 221 -23.29 2.24 6.33
C ASN A 221 -24.80 2.02 6.40
N ASN A 222 -25.58 2.60 5.48
CA ASN A 222 -27.03 2.66 5.56
C ASN A 222 -27.76 1.85 4.49
N LEU A 223 -27.08 1.42 3.42
CA LEU A 223 -27.67 0.58 2.38
C LEU A 223 -27.12 -0.85 2.41
N TYR A 224 -25.83 -1.03 2.11
CA TYR A 224 -25.25 -2.37 1.92
C TYR A 224 -25.02 -3.11 3.24
N GLY A 225 -24.44 -2.47 4.24
CA GLY A 225 -24.16 -3.08 5.53
C GLY A 225 -25.41 -3.64 6.22
N PRO A 226 -26.47 -2.85 6.41
CA PRO A 226 -27.73 -3.34 6.98
C PRO A 226 -28.38 -4.46 6.16
N ALA A 227 -28.30 -4.42 4.82
CA ALA A 227 -28.86 -5.46 3.96
C ALA A 227 -28.18 -6.82 4.18
N MET A 228 -26.84 -6.82 4.24
CA MET A 228 -26.06 -8.02 4.53
C MET A 228 -26.35 -8.54 5.96
N ALA A 229 -26.36 -7.66 6.95
CA ALA A 229 -26.65 -8.01 8.33
C ALA A 229 -28.03 -8.67 8.49
N ALA A 230 -29.06 -8.12 7.81
CA ALA A 230 -30.39 -8.68 7.82
C ALA A 230 -30.42 -10.08 7.20
N GLU A 231 -29.74 -10.31 6.07
CA GLU A 231 -29.71 -11.61 5.40
C GLU A 231 -28.93 -12.66 6.21
N PHE A 232 -27.78 -12.30 6.78
CA PHE A 232 -27.00 -13.20 7.62
C PHE A 232 -27.78 -13.59 8.89
N THR A 233 -28.45 -12.60 9.53
CA THR A 233 -29.34 -12.85 10.67
C THR A 233 -30.48 -13.80 10.28
N ARG A 234 -31.13 -13.57 9.16
CA ARG A 234 -32.24 -14.41 8.66
C ARG A 234 -31.81 -15.87 8.45
N GLN A 235 -30.55 -16.10 8.05
CA GLN A 235 -30.01 -17.45 7.84
C GLN A 235 -29.33 -18.04 9.09
N GLY A 236 -29.23 -17.28 10.17
CA GLY A 236 -28.50 -17.72 11.38
C GLY A 236 -26.98 -17.85 11.17
N ILE A 237 -26.41 -17.11 10.21
CA ILE A 237 -24.97 -17.11 9.94
C ILE A 237 -24.31 -16.08 10.84
N PRO A 238 -23.30 -16.44 11.64
CA PRO A 238 -22.58 -15.50 12.47
C PRO A 238 -21.74 -14.55 11.61
N PHE A 239 -21.75 -13.27 11.97
CA PHE A 239 -20.98 -12.21 11.34
C PHE A 239 -20.60 -11.16 12.38
N PHE A 240 -19.72 -10.26 12.01
CA PHE A 240 -19.42 -9.05 12.76
C PHE A 240 -19.20 -7.88 11.78
N ASN A 241 -19.42 -6.69 12.28
CA ASN A 241 -19.14 -5.43 11.62
C ASN A 241 -18.77 -4.39 12.70
N ARG A 242 -18.52 -3.16 12.32
CA ARG A 242 -18.06 -2.10 13.22
C ARG A 242 -16.83 -2.57 14.00
N ASP A 243 -15.92 -3.20 13.29
CA ASP A 243 -14.63 -3.67 13.77
C ASP A 243 -13.51 -2.96 13.03
N VAL A 244 -12.28 -3.14 13.52
CA VAL A 244 -11.06 -2.55 12.98
C VAL A 244 -10.84 -3.00 11.53
N TYR A 245 -11.17 -2.14 10.62
CA TYR A 245 -10.89 -2.24 9.19
C TYR A 245 -11.12 -0.88 8.53
N ASP A 246 -10.11 -0.23 7.95
CA ASP A 246 -10.16 1.19 7.64
C ASP A 246 -10.50 1.52 6.16
N LEU A 247 -11.10 2.70 5.98
CA LEU A 247 -11.25 3.40 4.71
C LEU A 247 -10.29 4.59 4.65
N PHE A 248 -9.06 4.42 5.12
CA PHE A 248 -8.12 5.53 5.26
C PHE A 248 -6.97 5.48 4.25
N TYR A 249 -6.34 4.32 4.07
CA TYR A 249 -5.13 4.22 3.26
C TYR A 249 -5.42 4.03 1.76
N MET A 250 -4.81 4.87 0.90
CA MET A 250 -4.99 4.86 -0.57
C MET A 250 -4.40 3.62 -1.27
N GLY A 251 -3.85 2.66 -0.56
CA GLY A 251 -3.39 1.38 -1.09
C GLY A 251 -4.47 0.30 -1.17
N TYR A 252 -5.65 0.51 -0.59
CA TYR A 252 -6.68 -0.52 -0.43
C TYR A 252 -7.74 -0.53 -1.53
N GLY A 253 -8.33 -1.73 -1.74
CA GLY A 253 -9.41 -1.97 -2.69
C GLY A 253 -10.77 -1.40 -2.29
N ASP A 254 -10.95 -0.92 -1.09
CA ASP A 254 -12.14 -0.19 -0.63
C ASP A 254 -11.93 1.33 -0.71
N THR A 255 -10.75 1.82 -0.39
CA THR A 255 -10.44 3.26 -0.35
C THR A 255 -10.29 3.87 -1.75
N VAL A 256 -9.59 3.21 -2.68
CA VAL A 256 -9.39 3.76 -4.04
C VAL A 256 -10.68 3.81 -4.85
N PRO A 257 -11.55 2.79 -4.86
CA PRO A 257 -12.88 2.91 -5.46
C PRO A 257 -13.72 4.01 -4.84
N SER A 258 -13.67 4.19 -3.52
CA SER A 258 -14.41 5.25 -2.82
C SER A 258 -13.88 6.65 -3.17
N THR A 259 -12.57 6.88 -3.09
CA THR A 259 -11.96 8.19 -3.34
C THR A 259 -11.86 8.53 -4.82
N GLY A 260 -11.49 7.57 -5.67
CA GLY A 260 -11.21 7.81 -7.09
C GLY A 260 -12.43 7.69 -8.00
N PHE A 261 -13.48 6.99 -7.58
CA PHE A 261 -14.67 6.72 -8.39
C PHE A 261 -15.99 7.04 -7.69
N THR A 262 -15.96 7.54 -6.45
CA THR A 262 -17.17 7.79 -5.65
C THR A 262 -18.06 6.55 -5.61
N ALA A 263 -17.47 5.41 -5.27
CA ALA A 263 -18.17 4.13 -5.17
C ALA A 263 -18.35 3.72 -3.70
N ALA A 264 -19.32 2.86 -3.41
CA ALA A 264 -19.27 2.06 -2.20
C ALA A 264 -18.16 1.01 -2.35
N GLY A 265 -16.94 1.35 -1.91
CA GLY A 265 -15.81 0.42 -1.84
C GLY A 265 -15.90 -0.40 -0.56
N MET A 266 -15.99 -1.73 -0.68
CA MET A 266 -16.21 -2.59 0.48
C MET A 266 -15.31 -3.80 0.45
N THR A 267 -14.63 -4.04 1.55
CA THR A 267 -13.92 -5.29 1.79
C THR A 267 -14.80 -6.26 2.55
N TYR A 268 -14.83 -7.50 2.09
CA TYR A 268 -15.50 -8.63 2.74
C TYR A 268 -14.45 -9.63 3.18
N GLU A 269 -14.44 -9.95 4.50
CA GLU A 269 -13.43 -10.82 5.09
C GLU A 269 -14.06 -12.10 5.62
N LYS A 270 -13.82 -13.19 4.92
CA LYS A 270 -14.30 -14.53 5.35
C LYS A 270 -13.25 -15.25 6.17
N ALA A 271 -13.68 -15.90 7.26
CA ALA A 271 -12.80 -16.77 8.03
C ALA A 271 -12.20 -17.90 7.17
N GLY A 272 -10.89 -17.86 6.97
CA GLY A 272 -10.14 -18.83 6.16
C GLY A 272 -10.10 -20.24 6.76
N GLY A 273 -10.31 -20.38 8.06
CA GLY A 273 -10.36 -21.67 8.76
C GLY A 273 -11.64 -22.48 8.58
N ASP A 274 -12.70 -21.88 8.05
CA ASP A 274 -13.95 -22.60 7.79
C ASP A 274 -13.84 -23.57 6.60
N PRO A 275 -14.68 -24.63 6.56
CA PRO A 275 -14.73 -25.51 5.40
C PRO A 275 -15.02 -24.77 4.09
N THR A 276 -14.32 -25.12 3.02
CA THR A 276 -14.43 -24.45 1.71
C THR A 276 -15.87 -24.27 1.20
N PRO A 277 -16.79 -25.25 1.29
CA PRO A 277 -18.17 -25.02 0.83
C PRO A 277 -18.89 -23.91 1.58
N ARG A 278 -18.63 -23.77 2.89
CA ARG A 278 -19.17 -22.70 3.71
C ARG A 278 -18.57 -21.34 3.33
N ARG A 279 -17.23 -21.28 3.19
CA ARG A 279 -16.55 -20.05 2.76
C ARG A 279 -17.10 -19.53 1.43
N VAL A 280 -17.22 -20.41 0.44
CA VAL A 280 -17.73 -20.09 -0.90
C VAL A 280 -19.20 -19.65 -0.84
N TYR A 281 -20.03 -20.34 -0.01
CA TYR A 281 -21.44 -19.97 0.13
C TYR A 281 -21.62 -18.59 0.74
N GLU A 282 -20.91 -18.27 1.80
CA GLU A 282 -21.04 -17.00 2.50
C GLU A 282 -20.48 -15.84 1.66
N GLN A 283 -19.38 -16.05 0.91
CA GLN A 283 -18.88 -15.10 -0.09
C GLN A 283 -19.89 -14.87 -1.23
N TYR A 284 -20.49 -15.94 -1.74
CA TYR A 284 -21.58 -15.83 -2.72
C TYR A 284 -22.75 -15.01 -2.18
N LEU A 285 -23.16 -15.27 -0.94
CA LEU A 285 -24.32 -14.64 -0.32
C LEU A 285 -24.13 -13.12 -0.18
N THR A 286 -22.98 -12.69 0.35
CA THR A 286 -22.67 -11.25 0.47
C THR A 286 -22.65 -10.56 -0.89
N GLN A 287 -22.00 -11.16 -1.88
CA GLN A 287 -21.96 -10.64 -3.24
C GLN A 287 -23.37 -10.54 -3.84
N TRP A 288 -24.18 -11.60 -3.70
CA TRP A 288 -25.55 -11.62 -4.24
C TRP A 288 -26.44 -10.55 -3.58
N VAL A 289 -26.41 -10.42 -2.26
CA VAL A 289 -27.17 -9.42 -1.52
C VAL A 289 -26.79 -8.01 -1.96
N SER A 290 -25.49 -7.72 -2.01
CA SER A 290 -25.00 -6.40 -2.40
C SER A 290 -25.39 -6.04 -3.84
N LEU A 291 -25.24 -6.99 -4.77
CA LEU A 291 -25.67 -6.78 -6.16
C LEU A 291 -27.19 -6.56 -6.27
N SER A 292 -27.98 -7.31 -5.48
CA SER A 292 -29.44 -7.16 -5.47
C SER A 292 -29.86 -5.78 -4.98
N TRP A 293 -29.26 -5.30 -3.88
CA TRP A 293 -29.57 -3.97 -3.32
C TRP A 293 -29.03 -2.83 -4.19
N GLY A 294 -27.83 -2.97 -4.74
CA GLY A 294 -27.29 -2.00 -5.67
C GLY A 294 -28.12 -1.86 -6.93
N ALA A 295 -28.61 -2.98 -7.48
CA ALA A 295 -29.51 -2.96 -8.64
C ALA A 295 -30.92 -2.44 -8.30
N ALA A 296 -31.43 -2.71 -7.10
CA ALA A 296 -32.75 -2.22 -6.68
C ALA A 296 -32.78 -0.70 -6.50
N ASN A 297 -31.66 -0.09 -6.15
CA ASN A 297 -31.52 1.33 -5.90
C ASN A 297 -30.69 2.05 -6.99
N ALA A 298 -30.55 1.46 -8.18
CA ALA A 298 -29.67 1.94 -9.24
C ALA A 298 -29.92 3.39 -9.64
N ASP A 299 -31.19 3.78 -9.77
CA ASP A 299 -31.58 5.13 -10.18
C ASP A 299 -31.15 6.19 -9.17
N ASP A 300 -31.40 5.96 -7.87
CA ASP A 300 -30.99 6.84 -6.79
C ASP A 300 -29.47 6.90 -6.68
N ILE A 301 -28.81 5.75 -6.69
CA ILE A 301 -27.33 5.67 -6.62
C ILE A 301 -26.71 6.46 -7.77
N LEU A 302 -27.18 6.31 -9.01
CA LEU A 302 -26.63 7.01 -10.17
C LEU A 302 -26.92 8.51 -10.14
N ALA A 303 -28.09 8.92 -9.62
CA ALA A 303 -28.43 10.33 -9.45
C ALA A 303 -27.51 10.99 -8.41
N ARG A 304 -27.32 10.37 -7.26
CA ARG A 304 -26.41 10.83 -6.20
C ARG A 304 -24.95 10.77 -6.65
N TRP A 305 -24.54 9.72 -7.37
CA TRP A 305 -23.21 9.62 -7.95
C TRP A 305 -22.88 10.80 -8.87
N HIS A 306 -23.84 11.21 -9.75
CA HIS A 306 -23.66 12.42 -10.53
C HIS A 306 -23.59 13.67 -9.63
N GLY A 307 -24.44 13.76 -8.62
CA GLY A 307 -24.47 14.86 -7.65
C GLY A 307 -23.13 15.06 -6.95
N ALA A 308 -22.49 13.99 -6.54
CA ALA A 308 -21.15 14.03 -5.91
C ALA A 308 -20.07 14.64 -6.84
N TRP A 309 -20.10 14.35 -8.13
CA TRP A 309 -19.18 15.00 -9.10
C TRP A 309 -19.48 16.49 -9.30
N VAL A 310 -20.75 16.88 -9.27
CA VAL A 310 -21.15 18.29 -9.31
C VAL A 310 -20.67 19.02 -8.06
N GLU A 311 -20.83 18.40 -6.88
CA GLU A 311 -20.36 18.95 -5.61
C GLU A 311 -18.83 19.06 -5.56
N ALA A 312 -18.11 18.04 -6.03
CA ALA A 312 -16.65 18.09 -6.16
C ALA A 312 -16.16 19.29 -7.00
N LEU A 313 -16.85 19.56 -8.13
CA LEU A 313 -16.55 20.75 -8.95
C LEU A 313 -16.85 22.04 -8.20
N ARG A 314 -17.98 22.14 -7.51
CA ARG A 314 -18.39 23.32 -6.72
C ARG A 314 -17.38 23.60 -5.61
N GLN A 315 -17.04 22.58 -4.82
CA GLN A 315 -16.06 22.67 -3.73
C GLN A 315 -14.71 23.15 -4.27
N GLY A 316 -14.22 22.54 -5.36
CA GLY A 316 -12.97 22.94 -5.98
C GLY A 316 -12.96 24.40 -6.47
N GLN A 317 -14.10 24.92 -6.96
CA GLN A 317 -14.26 26.35 -7.31
C GLN A 317 -14.29 27.26 -6.08
N ALA A 318 -14.98 26.83 -5.02
CA ALA A 318 -15.06 27.57 -3.77
C ALA A 318 -13.76 27.50 -2.95
N GLY A 319 -12.91 26.51 -3.23
CA GLY A 319 -11.69 26.22 -2.46
C GLY A 319 -11.98 25.45 -1.17
N GLU A 320 -13.08 24.72 -1.17
CA GLU A 320 -13.53 23.87 -0.06
C GLU A 320 -13.04 22.44 -0.27
N LEU A 321 -12.77 21.74 0.81
CA LEU A 321 -12.58 20.27 0.84
C LEU A 321 -13.92 19.60 1.23
N GLU A 322 -13.95 18.29 1.34
CA GLU A 322 -15.08 17.60 1.95
C GLU A 322 -15.26 18.08 3.40
N PRO A 323 -16.43 17.86 4.02
CA PRO A 323 -16.63 18.21 5.42
C PRO A 323 -15.44 17.79 6.25
N ASN A 324 -14.89 18.75 6.95
CA ASN A 324 -13.54 18.67 7.52
C ASN A 324 -13.51 17.79 8.77
N GLU A 325 -13.91 16.53 8.61
CA GLU A 325 -14.01 15.58 9.70
C GLU A 325 -13.47 14.20 9.32
N ILE A 326 -12.83 13.57 10.29
CA ILE A 326 -12.52 12.15 10.23
C ILE A 326 -13.53 11.43 11.10
N VAL A 327 -14.30 10.54 10.48
CA VAL A 327 -15.34 9.77 11.16
C VAL A 327 -14.79 8.41 11.55
N ASN A 328 -15.01 8.01 12.80
CA ASN A 328 -14.79 6.65 13.25
C ASN A 328 -16.18 6.01 13.55
N PRO A 329 -16.75 5.25 12.62
CA PRO A 329 -18.09 4.70 12.79
C PRO A 329 -18.23 3.71 13.94
N GLY A 330 -17.14 3.14 14.42
CA GLY A 330 -17.15 2.13 15.49
C GLY A 330 -17.42 2.73 16.87
N ASN A 331 -17.01 3.95 17.10
CA ASN A 331 -17.18 4.67 18.37
C ASN A 331 -17.82 6.05 18.20
N GLU A 332 -18.31 6.35 17.01
CA GLU A 332 -18.95 7.64 16.67
C GLU A 332 -18.03 8.86 16.91
N LEU A 333 -16.73 8.64 16.95
CA LEU A 333 -15.76 9.71 17.11
C LEU A 333 -15.65 10.52 15.82
N VAL A 334 -15.81 11.82 15.92
CA VAL A 334 -15.63 12.77 14.83
C VAL A 334 -14.54 13.75 15.22
N THR A 335 -13.52 13.89 14.36
CA THR A 335 -12.41 14.80 14.57
C THR A 335 -12.27 15.76 13.42
N GLN A 336 -12.19 17.05 13.71
CA GLN A 336 -12.00 18.08 12.70
C GLN A 336 -10.55 18.07 12.18
N VAL A 337 -10.42 18.02 10.88
CA VAL A 337 -9.13 18.11 10.19
C VAL A 337 -8.73 19.58 10.08
N PRO A 338 -7.51 20.00 10.46
CA PRO A 338 -7.04 21.35 10.23
C PRO A 338 -7.03 21.70 8.74
N ASP A 339 -7.77 22.70 8.35
CA ASP A 339 -8.05 23.02 6.96
C ASP A 339 -7.69 24.47 6.59
N ARG A 340 -7.50 24.69 5.31
CA ARG A 340 -7.35 26.01 4.70
C ARG A 340 -7.97 26.01 3.30
N PRO A 341 -8.39 27.14 2.75
CA PRO A 341 -8.88 27.20 1.38
C PRO A 341 -7.85 26.62 0.40
N LEU A 342 -8.31 25.74 -0.51
CA LEU A 342 -7.47 25.05 -1.47
C LEU A 342 -8.12 25.04 -2.86
N ARG A 343 -7.50 25.74 -3.82
CA ARG A 343 -7.99 25.82 -5.20
C ARG A 343 -7.02 25.26 -6.22
N HIS A 344 -5.72 25.26 -5.91
CA HIS A 344 -4.68 24.97 -6.88
C HIS A 344 -3.54 24.17 -6.30
N TRP A 345 -3.09 23.18 -7.04
CA TRP A 345 -1.82 22.52 -6.85
C TRP A 345 -0.85 22.89 -7.98
N PHE A 346 0.42 23.03 -7.63
CA PHE A 346 1.49 23.35 -8.55
C PHE A 346 2.66 22.39 -8.38
N LEU A 347 3.17 21.84 -9.50
CA LEU A 347 4.38 21.01 -9.52
C LEU A 347 5.41 21.72 -10.38
N ARG A 348 6.57 22.05 -9.81
CA ARG A 348 7.60 22.84 -10.47
C ARG A 348 8.38 21.98 -11.47
N ALA A 349 8.67 22.56 -12.63
CA ALA A 349 9.39 21.91 -13.75
C ALA A 349 10.72 22.61 -14.04
N ASP A 350 11.25 23.40 -13.10
CA ASP A 350 12.49 24.16 -13.22
C ASP A 350 13.72 23.38 -12.70
N ASP A 351 13.56 22.08 -12.41
CA ASP A 351 14.64 21.17 -12.08
C ASP A 351 14.72 20.07 -13.16
N PRO A 352 15.68 20.14 -14.09
CA PRO A 352 15.83 19.16 -15.17
C PRO A 352 16.10 17.74 -14.67
N SER A 353 16.76 17.58 -13.51
CA SER A 353 17.08 16.25 -12.93
C SER A 353 15.81 15.50 -12.47
N LYS A 354 14.70 16.20 -12.26
CA LYS A 354 13.41 15.68 -11.81
C LYS A 354 12.36 15.53 -12.93
N THR A 355 12.78 15.69 -14.18
CA THR A 355 11.85 15.64 -15.33
C THR A 355 11.15 14.29 -15.47
N LYS A 356 11.86 13.19 -15.18
CA LYS A 356 11.32 11.81 -15.27
C LYS A 356 10.23 11.60 -14.21
N GLU A 357 10.54 11.91 -12.97
CA GLU A 357 9.65 11.77 -11.80
C GLU A 357 8.41 12.66 -11.96
N LEU A 358 8.59 13.90 -12.41
CA LEU A 358 7.49 14.82 -12.66
C LEU A 358 6.54 14.30 -13.76
N ARG A 359 7.07 13.76 -14.86
CA ARG A 359 6.26 13.16 -15.91
C ARG A 359 5.54 11.89 -15.43
N ALA A 360 6.19 11.09 -14.58
CA ALA A 360 5.59 9.90 -13.99
C ALA A 360 4.39 10.27 -13.10
N LEU A 361 4.52 11.30 -12.24
CA LEU A 361 3.41 11.78 -11.43
C LEU A 361 2.27 12.35 -12.30
N VAL A 362 2.58 13.19 -13.29
CA VAL A 362 1.55 13.73 -14.20
C VAL A 362 0.80 12.60 -14.92
N ARG A 363 1.51 11.57 -15.39
CA ARG A 363 0.90 10.40 -16.01
C ARG A 363 0.01 9.64 -15.02
N ARG A 364 0.48 9.42 -13.78
CA ARG A 364 -0.31 8.75 -12.72
C ARG A 364 -1.62 9.49 -12.47
N LEU A 365 -1.59 10.81 -12.34
CA LEU A 365 -2.79 11.64 -12.20
C LEU A 365 -3.73 11.53 -13.42
N GLN A 366 -3.18 11.63 -14.64
CA GLN A 366 -3.99 11.53 -15.86
C GLN A 366 -4.63 10.16 -16.06
N ARG A 367 -4.02 9.10 -15.52
CA ARG A 367 -4.60 7.74 -15.55
C ARG A 367 -5.79 7.55 -14.60
N MET A 368 -6.08 8.55 -13.78
CA MET A 368 -7.31 8.69 -12.99
C MET A 368 -8.16 9.87 -13.48
N ASP A 369 -8.07 10.22 -14.76
CA ASP A 369 -8.82 11.27 -15.43
C ASP A 369 -8.62 12.69 -14.90
N VAL A 370 -7.58 12.92 -14.07
CA VAL A 370 -7.21 14.24 -13.56
C VAL A 370 -6.80 15.16 -14.70
N LYS A 371 -7.38 16.35 -14.74
CA LYS A 371 -7.02 17.40 -15.69
C LYS A 371 -5.81 18.17 -15.20
N VAL A 372 -4.72 18.08 -15.94
CA VAL A 372 -3.43 18.75 -15.63
C VAL A 372 -3.16 19.80 -16.71
N TYR A 373 -2.68 20.97 -16.28
CA TYR A 373 -2.31 22.09 -17.15
C TYR A 373 -0.86 22.46 -16.96
N ARG A 374 -0.33 23.27 -17.86
CA ARG A 374 1.02 23.82 -17.81
C ARG A 374 0.97 25.34 -17.99
N LEU A 375 1.57 26.08 -17.07
CA LEU A 375 1.63 27.54 -17.16
C LEU A 375 2.36 27.97 -18.42
N SER A 376 1.72 28.84 -19.20
CA SER A 376 2.33 29.45 -20.39
C SER A 376 3.14 30.72 -20.06
N LYS A 377 2.88 31.35 -18.90
CA LYS A 377 3.57 32.54 -18.37
C LYS A 377 3.88 32.35 -16.89
N PRO A 378 4.86 33.08 -16.33
CA PRO A 378 5.07 33.11 -14.90
C PRO A 378 3.82 33.60 -14.16
N LEU A 379 3.55 33.00 -12.99
CA LEU A 379 2.39 33.30 -12.15
C LEU A 379 2.85 33.75 -10.77
N THR A 380 2.34 34.88 -10.29
CA THR A 380 2.51 35.28 -8.89
C THR A 380 1.38 34.71 -8.06
N VAL A 381 1.73 33.96 -7.02
CA VAL A 381 0.81 33.30 -6.09
C VAL A 381 1.03 33.89 -4.71
N PRO A 382 0.04 34.59 -4.13
CA PRO A 382 0.24 35.38 -2.89
C PRO A 382 0.38 34.52 -1.64
N ASP A 383 -0.25 33.35 -1.62
CA ASP A 383 -0.34 32.41 -0.48
C ASP A 383 0.27 31.04 -0.79
N TYR A 384 1.29 30.97 -1.64
CA TYR A 384 1.88 29.72 -2.05
C TYR A 384 2.45 28.94 -0.86
N LYS A 385 1.86 27.80 -0.54
CA LYS A 385 2.36 26.82 0.44
C LYS A 385 3.20 25.78 -0.27
N ALA A 386 4.51 25.97 -0.30
CA ALA A 386 5.42 24.93 -0.78
C ALA A 386 5.40 23.74 0.19
N TYR A 387 5.61 22.53 -0.33
CA TYR A 387 5.61 21.31 0.48
C TYR A 387 6.53 21.43 1.70
N GLY A 388 5.97 21.15 2.88
CA GLY A 388 6.64 21.25 4.17
C GLY A 388 7.05 22.68 4.57
N ARG A 389 6.38 23.71 4.07
CA ARG A 389 6.68 25.12 4.39
C ARG A 389 5.41 25.91 4.72
N ALA A 390 5.57 26.96 5.49
CA ALA A 390 4.50 27.91 5.72
C ALA A 390 4.14 28.66 4.41
N PRO A 391 2.88 29.07 4.23
CA PRO A 391 2.46 29.87 3.09
C PRO A 391 3.22 31.21 2.97
N ARG A 392 3.63 31.59 1.75
CA ARG A 392 4.22 32.87 1.44
C ARG A 392 4.01 33.24 -0.02
N ALA A 393 4.09 34.51 -0.36
CA ALA A 393 4.06 34.90 -1.75
C ALA A 393 5.23 34.32 -2.54
N ALA A 394 4.94 33.81 -3.73
CA ALA A 394 5.94 33.23 -4.62
C ALA A 394 5.62 33.50 -6.08
N ARG A 395 6.67 33.62 -6.90
CA ARG A 395 6.55 33.67 -8.37
C ARG A 395 6.90 32.31 -8.96
N LEU A 396 5.92 31.64 -9.53
CA LEU A 396 6.09 30.36 -10.22
C LEU A 396 6.52 30.59 -11.66
N PRO A 397 7.54 29.88 -12.19
CA PRO A 397 7.99 30.09 -13.58
C PRO A 397 6.96 29.52 -14.57
N ALA A 398 7.04 30.01 -15.82
CA ALA A 398 6.39 29.36 -16.95
C ALA A 398 6.86 27.90 -17.04
N GLY A 399 5.98 27.01 -17.51
CA GLY A 399 6.27 25.57 -17.55
C GLY A 399 5.90 24.80 -16.28
N THR A 400 5.64 25.46 -15.14
CA THR A 400 5.09 24.81 -13.94
C THR A 400 3.79 24.09 -14.28
N TYR A 401 3.63 22.84 -13.84
CA TYR A 401 2.36 22.12 -13.97
C TYR A 401 1.37 22.66 -12.93
N TRP A 402 0.13 22.80 -13.38
CA TRP A 402 -0.98 23.26 -12.58
C TRP A 402 -2.10 22.22 -12.59
N VAL A 403 -2.57 21.84 -11.41
CA VAL A 403 -3.69 20.93 -11.21
C VAL A 403 -4.78 21.69 -10.43
N PRO A 404 -5.84 22.16 -11.10
CA PRO A 404 -6.95 22.83 -10.43
C PRO A 404 -7.76 21.84 -9.58
N MET A 405 -8.24 22.27 -8.42
CA MET A 405 -9.23 21.53 -7.64
C MET A 405 -10.60 21.55 -8.30
N ALA A 406 -10.92 22.58 -9.09
CA ALA A 406 -12.18 22.73 -9.83
C ALA A 406 -12.32 21.73 -10.97
N GLN A 407 -12.47 20.45 -10.64
CA GLN A 407 -12.71 19.35 -11.57
C GLN A 407 -13.41 18.18 -10.85
N ALA A 408 -14.01 17.26 -11.62
CA ALA A 408 -14.67 16.07 -11.07
C ALA A 408 -13.74 15.28 -10.13
N GLN A 409 -12.51 15.06 -10.52
CA GLN A 409 -11.52 14.30 -9.75
C GLN A 409 -10.88 15.07 -8.57
N LYS A 410 -11.59 16.05 -7.98
CA LYS A 410 -11.12 16.87 -6.86
C LYS A 410 -10.62 16.02 -5.69
N HIS A 411 -11.39 15.00 -5.30
CA HIS A 411 -11.04 14.12 -4.16
C HIS A 411 -9.75 13.34 -4.40
N TRP A 412 -9.62 12.77 -5.59
CA TRP A 412 -8.38 12.07 -5.98
C TRP A 412 -7.18 12.99 -6.07
N VAL A 413 -7.37 14.24 -6.59
CA VAL A 413 -6.32 15.26 -6.62
C VAL A 413 -5.84 15.57 -5.21
N GLN A 414 -6.75 15.80 -4.29
CA GLN A 414 -6.43 16.06 -2.88
C GLN A 414 -5.69 14.88 -2.26
N ALA A 415 -6.21 13.68 -2.39
CA ALA A 415 -5.59 12.49 -1.83
C ALA A 415 -4.15 12.27 -2.34
N MET A 416 -3.90 12.52 -3.62
CA MET A 416 -2.59 12.26 -4.23
C MET A 416 -1.57 13.38 -4.01
N LEU A 417 -2.00 14.64 -3.91
CA LEU A 417 -1.10 15.79 -3.87
C LEU A 417 -0.96 16.44 -2.50
N ASN A 418 -1.83 16.08 -1.54
CA ASN A 418 -1.73 16.60 -0.18
C ASN A 418 -0.40 16.19 0.48
N GLU A 419 0.18 17.11 1.24
CA GLU A 419 1.39 16.84 2.03
C GLU A 419 1.08 16.38 3.45
N ASP A 420 -0.08 16.78 3.97
CA ASP A 420 -0.55 16.44 5.30
C ASP A 420 -1.63 15.38 5.20
N THR A 421 -1.25 14.15 5.41
CA THR A 421 -2.21 13.09 5.66
C THR A 421 -2.53 13.15 7.16
N TYR A 422 -3.41 14.10 7.52
CA TYR A 422 -3.75 14.31 8.91
C TYR A 422 -4.52 13.12 9.48
N THR A 423 -3.97 12.49 10.50
CA THR A 423 -4.62 11.41 11.22
C THR A 423 -4.50 11.69 12.73
N PRO A 424 -5.61 12.05 13.39
CA PRO A 424 -5.61 12.37 14.82
C PRO A 424 -5.61 11.13 15.71
N PHE A 425 -5.78 9.94 15.13
CA PHE A 425 -5.90 8.70 15.86
C PHE A 425 -4.54 8.01 15.97
N PRO A 426 -4.20 7.46 17.13
CA PRO A 426 -2.98 6.67 17.30
C PRO A 426 -3.10 5.26 16.71
N TYR A 427 -4.22 4.94 16.14
CA TYR A 427 -4.54 3.63 15.62
C TYR A 427 -4.85 3.70 14.12
N PHE A 428 -4.15 2.90 13.33
CA PHE A 428 -4.38 2.68 11.89
C PHE A 428 -3.85 1.29 11.54
N TYR A 429 -4.40 0.77 10.46
CA TYR A 429 -4.16 -0.60 10.04
C TYR A 429 -2.83 -0.74 9.27
N ASP A 430 -2.46 0.21 8.42
CA ASP A 430 -1.25 0.18 7.58
C ASP A 430 -0.45 1.49 7.73
N VAL A 431 -0.05 2.11 6.64
CA VAL A 431 0.78 3.31 6.61
C VAL A 431 -0.07 4.58 6.46
N THR A 432 0.45 5.72 6.87
CA THR A 432 -0.28 6.98 6.88
C THR A 432 0.28 8.03 5.92
N GLY A 433 1.45 7.78 5.30
CA GLY A 433 2.10 8.69 4.36
C GLY A 433 2.04 8.17 2.93
N TRP A 434 1.35 8.89 2.02
CA TRP A 434 1.28 8.53 0.59
C TRP A 434 1.35 9.72 -0.36
N SER A 435 1.77 10.89 0.13
CA SER A 435 1.89 12.10 -0.69
C SER A 435 2.78 11.86 -1.91
N ASN A 436 2.19 11.81 -3.08
CA ASN A 436 2.91 11.46 -4.31
C ASN A 436 4.02 12.48 -4.66
N PRO A 437 3.84 13.81 -4.51
CA PRO A 437 4.94 14.75 -4.74
C PRO A 437 6.15 14.51 -3.84
N LEU A 438 5.91 14.12 -2.58
CA LEU A 438 6.97 13.81 -1.62
C LEU A 438 7.66 12.49 -1.96
N LEU A 439 6.89 11.46 -2.28
CA LEU A 439 7.41 10.16 -2.73
C LEU A 439 8.32 10.28 -3.96
N PHE A 440 7.98 11.17 -4.90
CA PHE A 440 8.79 11.48 -6.08
C PHE A 440 9.90 12.52 -5.81
N ASN A 441 10.00 13.04 -4.61
CA ASN A 441 10.91 14.13 -4.23
C ASN A 441 10.80 15.33 -5.18
N LEU A 442 9.58 15.79 -5.43
CA LEU A 442 9.29 16.90 -6.33
C LEU A 442 9.08 18.21 -5.56
N ARG A 443 9.45 19.29 -6.20
CA ARG A 443 9.15 20.64 -5.73
C ARG A 443 7.77 21.06 -6.22
N GLY A 444 6.96 21.56 -5.30
CA GLY A 444 5.58 21.95 -5.59
C GLY A 444 4.93 22.58 -4.38
N GLY A 445 3.63 22.68 -4.43
CA GLY A 445 2.82 23.22 -3.34
C GLY A 445 1.43 23.62 -3.81
N SER A 446 0.70 24.26 -2.93
CA SER A 446 -0.71 24.57 -3.09
C SER A 446 -1.01 26.06 -2.85
N SER A 447 -2.21 26.49 -3.23
CA SER A 447 -2.74 27.85 -3.01
C SER A 447 -4.25 27.82 -2.88
N GLY A 448 -4.78 28.59 -1.95
CA GLY A 448 -6.20 28.90 -1.80
C GLY A 448 -6.65 30.18 -2.49
N ALA A 449 -5.72 30.98 -3.00
CA ALA A 449 -6.06 32.25 -3.66
C ALA A 449 -6.92 32.03 -4.90
N VAL A 450 -7.77 33.01 -5.20
CA VAL A 450 -8.50 33.06 -6.48
C VAL A 450 -7.50 33.51 -7.55
N LEU A 451 -7.18 32.62 -8.47
CA LEU A 451 -6.20 32.85 -9.55
C LEU A 451 -6.83 32.51 -10.90
N ASP A 452 -6.36 33.18 -11.95
CA ASP A 452 -6.67 32.85 -13.35
C ASP A 452 -5.36 32.54 -14.10
N PRO A 453 -4.81 31.32 -13.97
CA PRO A 453 -3.55 30.96 -14.58
C PRO A 453 -3.64 30.88 -16.10
N ALA A 454 -2.83 31.66 -16.82
CA ALA A 454 -2.65 31.45 -18.25
C ALA A 454 -1.93 30.10 -18.48
N ALA A 455 -2.67 29.11 -18.87
CA ALA A 455 -2.18 27.74 -18.98
C ALA A 455 -2.80 26.96 -20.14
N ALA A 456 -2.09 25.95 -20.63
CA ALA A 456 -2.57 25.01 -21.64
C ALA A 456 -2.71 23.61 -21.04
N ARG A 457 -3.77 22.90 -21.43
CA ARG A 457 -4.00 21.50 -20.99
C ARG A 457 -2.87 20.59 -21.46
N VAL A 458 -2.35 19.79 -20.55
CA VAL A 458 -1.32 18.80 -20.85
C VAL A 458 -1.96 17.59 -21.55
N ARG A 459 -1.45 17.23 -22.71
CA ARG A 459 -1.85 15.99 -23.39
C ARG A 459 -1.47 14.78 -22.55
N PRO A 460 -2.15 13.64 -22.71
CA PRO A 460 -1.76 12.41 -22.00
C PRO A 460 -0.27 12.13 -22.16
N VAL A 461 0.41 11.97 -21.03
CA VAL A 461 1.84 11.65 -21.00
C VAL A 461 2.00 10.18 -21.36
N ALA A 462 2.72 9.94 -22.46
CA ALA A 462 2.98 8.58 -22.91
C ALA A 462 3.82 7.78 -21.91
N ASP A 463 3.65 6.47 -21.95
CA ASP A 463 4.52 5.54 -21.24
C ASP A 463 5.98 5.74 -21.72
N PRO A 464 6.94 5.93 -20.81
CA PRO A 464 8.35 6.03 -21.22
C PRO A 464 8.90 4.72 -21.81
N GLY A 465 8.13 3.62 -21.74
CA GLY A 465 8.58 2.30 -22.14
C GLY A 465 9.64 1.72 -21.18
N ARG A 466 10.16 0.56 -21.54
CA ARG A 466 11.21 -0.07 -20.73
C ARG A 466 12.50 0.74 -20.80
N PRO A 467 13.15 1.05 -19.67
CA PRO A 467 14.44 1.75 -19.66
C PRO A 467 15.53 0.92 -20.34
N ARG A 468 16.58 1.59 -20.79
CA ARG A 468 17.75 0.89 -21.33
C ARG A 468 18.63 0.37 -20.20
N PRO A 469 19.27 -0.79 -20.35
CA PRO A 469 20.29 -1.25 -19.41
C PRO A 469 21.39 -0.20 -19.26
N PRO A 470 21.98 -0.08 -18.05
CA PRO A 470 23.12 0.81 -17.84
C PRO A 470 24.35 0.32 -18.63
N SER A 471 25.23 1.26 -19.03
CA SER A 471 26.51 0.93 -19.66
C SER A 471 27.56 0.69 -18.57
N GLY A 472 28.29 -0.44 -18.65
CA GLY A 472 29.31 -0.78 -17.65
C GLY A 472 28.78 -0.88 -16.21
N PRO A 473 27.73 -1.67 -15.96
CA PRO A 473 27.18 -1.78 -14.62
C PRO A 473 28.16 -2.51 -13.69
N PRO A 474 28.13 -2.24 -12.37
CA PRO A 474 28.85 -3.05 -11.42
C PRO A 474 28.31 -4.49 -11.39
N THR A 475 29.13 -5.43 -10.95
CA THR A 475 28.66 -6.78 -10.63
C THR A 475 27.95 -6.79 -9.29
N VAL A 476 26.65 -7.09 -9.32
CA VAL A 476 25.75 -6.99 -8.15
C VAL A 476 25.38 -8.38 -7.63
N GLY A 477 25.49 -8.57 -6.32
CA GLY A 477 24.88 -9.67 -5.57
C GLY A 477 23.66 -9.17 -4.80
N LEU A 478 22.67 -10.05 -4.62
CA LEU A 478 21.54 -9.85 -3.75
C LEU A 478 21.53 -10.96 -2.72
N TYR A 479 21.48 -10.62 -1.42
CA TYR A 479 21.35 -11.54 -0.33
C TYR A 479 20.06 -11.26 0.44
N GLN A 480 19.06 -12.14 0.29
CA GLN A 480 17.84 -12.13 1.08
C GLN A 480 18.11 -12.81 2.41
N LEU A 481 17.75 -12.16 3.53
CA LEU A 481 18.17 -12.59 4.87
C LEU A 481 17.44 -13.85 5.35
N ASP A 482 16.15 -13.98 5.04
CA ASP A 482 15.28 -15.07 5.46
C ASP A 482 14.07 -15.22 4.55
N GLU A 483 13.13 -16.12 4.89
CA GLU A 483 11.88 -16.36 4.17
C GLU A 483 10.67 -15.74 4.88
N GLY A 484 10.88 -14.82 5.80
CA GLY A 484 9.82 -14.08 6.48
C GLY A 484 9.16 -13.05 5.57
N SER A 485 7.99 -12.60 5.97
CA SER A 485 7.19 -11.66 5.20
C SER A 485 7.94 -10.40 4.81
N SER A 486 8.67 -9.79 5.74
CA SER A 486 9.43 -8.54 5.51
C SER A 486 10.59 -8.76 4.54
N ALA A 487 11.29 -9.89 4.64
CA ALA A 487 12.39 -10.23 3.75
C ALA A 487 11.91 -10.49 2.33
N ILE A 488 10.84 -11.28 2.16
CA ILE A 488 10.24 -11.56 0.85
C ILE A 488 9.78 -10.27 0.16
N GLU A 489 9.15 -9.35 0.90
CA GLU A 489 8.66 -8.08 0.36
C GLU A 489 9.81 -7.14 -0.02
N SER A 490 10.73 -6.86 0.90
CA SER A 490 11.84 -5.95 0.65
C SER A 490 12.76 -6.45 -0.48
N ALA A 491 13.11 -7.75 -0.48
CA ALA A 491 13.86 -8.36 -1.56
C ALA A 491 13.06 -8.39 -2.89
N GLY A 492 11.75 -8.62 -2.82
CA GLY A 492 10.86 -8.61 -3.97
C GLY A 492 10.75 -7.23 -4.64
N TRP A 493 10.59 -6.17 -3.85
CA TRP A 493 10.61 -4.79 -4.33
C TRP A 493 11.96 -4.43 -4.96
N LEU A 494 13.04 -4.93 -4.38
CA LEU A 494 14.39 -4.75 -4.93
C LEU A 494 14.55 -5.50 -6.27
N ARG A 495 14.14 -6.77 -6.36
CA ARG A 495 14.15 -7.52 -7.62
C ARG A 495 13.39 -6.81 -8.72
N TYR A 496 12.20 -6.31 -8.40
CA TYR A 496 11.41 -5.51 -9.34
C TYR A 496 12.18 -4.26 -9.81
N LEU A 497 12.83 -3.56 -8.89
CA LEU A 497 13.63 -2.37 -9.20
C LEU A 497 14.79 -2.73 -10.13
N LEU A 498 15.54 -3.79 -9.82
CA LEU A 498 16.66 -4.27 -10.61
C LEU A 498 16.23 -4.71 -12.02
N ASP A 499 15.19 -5.52 -12.12
CA ASP A 499 14.74 -6.12 -13.38
C ASP A 499 14.00 -5.14 -14.29
N ASN A 500 13.13 -4.31 -13.74
CA ASN A 500 12.14 -3.54 -14.50
C ASN A 500 12.42 -2.04 -14.55
N VAL A 501 13.07 -1.48 -13.52
CA VAL A 501 13.33 -0.04 -13.44
C VAL A 501 14.77 0.28 -13.84
N TRP A 502 15.75 -0.46 -13.34
CA TRP A 502 17.17 -0.23 -13.67
C TRP A 502 17.70 -1.12 -14.76
N ARG A 503 17.09 -2.30 -14.96
CA ARG A 503 17.57 -3.34 -15.87
C ARG A 503 19.03 -3.71 -15.59
N LEU A 504 19.34 -3.89 -14.33
CA LEU A 504 20.66 -4.18 -13.80
C LEU A 504 20.75 -5.69 -13.51
N PRO A 505 21.63 -6.43 -14.20
CA PRO A 505 21.85 -7.84 -13.88
C PRO A 505 22.42 -8.01 -12.48
N TYR A 506 21.98 -9.05 -11.79
CA TYR A 506 22.43 -9.40 -10.43
C TYR A 506 22.49 -10.91 -10.26
N ARG A 507 23.15 -11.35 -9.19
CA ARG A 507 23.19 -12.75 -8.76
C ARG A 507 22.49 -12.89 -7.41
N GLU A 508 21.61 -13.85 -7.28
CA GLU A 508 21.11 -14.28 -5.96
C GLU A 508 22.22 -15.02 -5.24
N LEU A 509 22.43 -14.69 -3.98
CA LEU A 509 23.39 -15.34 -3.09
C LEU A 509 22.65 -15.78 -1.82
N ASP A 510 22.81 -17.03 -1.45
CA ASP A 510 22.37 -17.54 -0.17
C ASP A 510 23.57 -17.62 0.84
N ALA A 511 23.27 -17.92 2.08
CA ALA A 511 24.26 -18.03 3.14
C ALA A 511 25.35 -19.07 2.84
N ALA A 512 24.96 -20.21 2.25
CA ALA A 512 25.89 -21.28 1.91
C ALA A 512 26.84 -20.85 0.77
N ALA A 513 26.33 -20.17 -0.23
CA ALA A 513 27.14 -19.61 -1.32
C ALA A 513 28.13 -18.57 -0.78
N ILE A 514 27.71 -17.70 0.13
CA ILE A 514 28.60 -16.69 0.76
C ILE A 514 29.72 -17.40 1.53
N ALA A 515 29.39 -18.36 2.36
CA ALA A 515 30.37 -19.15 3.14
C ALA A 515 31.37 -19.92 2.24
N ALA A 516 30.92 -20.33 1.04
CA ALA A 516 31.76 -21.02 0.05
C ALA A 516 32.58 -20.07 -0.86
N GLY A 517 32.60 -18.77 -0.57
CA GLY A 517 33.34 -17.76 -1.36
C GLY A 517 32.57 -17.23 -2.59
N GLY A 518 31.26 -17.36 -2.62
CA GLY A 518 30.38 -16.89 -3.70
C GLY A 518 30.39 -15.37 -3.93
N LEU A 519 30.95 -14.59 -3.01
CA LEU A 519 31.14 -13.15 -3.16
C LEU A 519 32.29 -12.79 -4.15
N LYS A 520 33.10 -13.75 -4.58
CA LYS A 520 34.18 -13.51 -5.54
C LYS A 520 33.62 -12.93 -6.86
N GLY A 521 34.18 -11.80 -7.28
CA GLY A 521 33.77 -11.09 -8.48
C GLY A 521 32.47 -10.27 -8.31
N THR A 522 31.92 -10.17 -7.10
CA THR A 522 30.84 -9.22 -6.76
C THR A 522 31.49 -7.90 -6.33
N GLU A 523 31.03 -6.79 -6.88
CA GLU A 523 31.49 -5.44 -6.50
C GLU A 523 30.56 -4.80 -5.49
N VAL A 524 29.26 -5.08 -5.59
CA VAL A 524 28.21 -4.53 -4.73
C VAL A 524 27.31 -5.66 -4.23
N LEU A 525 27.11 -5.76 -2.92
CA LEU A 525 26.14 -6.66 -2.31
C LEU A 525 24.97 -5.86 -1.74
N LEU A 526 23.78 -6.15 -2.21
CA LEU A 526 22.53 -5.57 -1.73
C LEU A 526 21.91 -6.50 -0.70
N VAL A 527 21.67 -5.96 0.48
CA VAL A 527 21.14 -6.70 1.64
C VAL A 527 19.88 -6.00 2.14
N PRO A 528 18.71 -6.39 1.62
CA PRO A 528 17.43 -5.82 2.00
C PRO A 528 17.00 -6.19 3.42
N ASN A 529 15.84 -5.67 3.83
CA ASN A 529 15.27 -5.98 5.14
C ASN A 529 15.01 -7.48 5.32
N GLY A 530 15.06 -7.93 6.59
CA GLY A 530 14.79 -9.29 7.04
C GLY A 530 15.31 -9.49 8.45
N SER A 531 15.33 -10.74 8.92
CA SER A 531 15.88 -11.13 10.22
C SER A 531 17.41 -11.23 10.17
N GLU A 532 18.09 -10.30 10.82
CA GLU A 532 19.55 -10.33 10.94
C GLU A 532 20.05 -11.52 11.76
N THR A 533 19.26 -11.96 12.73
CA THR A 533 19.59 -13.13 13.56
C THR A 533 19.52 -14.41 12.75
N ASP A 534 18.44 -14.64 12.01
CA ASP A 534 18.31 -15.83 11.17
C ASP A 534 19.38 -15.84 10.08
N ALA A 535 19.70 -14.68 9.51
CA ALA A 535 20.76 -14.54 8.52
C ALA A 535 22.16 -14.82 9.11
N ALA A 536 22.45 -14.30 10.30
CA ALA A 536 23.72 -14.55 10.98
C ALA A 536 23.88 -16.03 11.33
N ASP A 537 22.82 -16.66 11.82
CA ASP A 537 22.80 -18.10 12.12
C ASP A 537 23.00 -18.94 10.87
N ALA A 538 22.31 -18.60 9.75
CA ALA A 538 22.45 -19.28 8.47
C ALA A 538 23.87 -19.15 7.87
N LEU A 539 24.47 -17.97 7.98
CA LEU A 539 25.85 -17.74 7.53
C LEU A 539 26.84 -18.57 8.32
N GLY A 540 26.61 -18.78 9.61
CA GLY A 540 27.55 -19.39 10.52
C GLY A 540 28.88 -18.62 10.61
N PRO A 541 29.82 -19.00 11.44
CA PRO A 541 31.09 -18.26 11.65
C PRO A 541 31.89 -18.06 10.35
N ALA A 542 31.90 -19.06 9.47
CA ALA A 542 32.65 -18.99 8.21
C ALA A 542 32.04 -18.00 7.23
N GLY A 543 30.72 -17.99 7.07
CA GLY A 543 30.02 -17.05 6.20
C GLY A 543 30.08 -15.62 6.73
N GLN A 544 29.92 -15.43 8.03
CA GLN A 544 30.06 -14.13 8.69
C GLN A 544 31.45 -13.53 8.45
N GLN A 545 32.52 -14.33 8.67
CA GLN A 545 33.88 -13.89 8.40
C GLN A 545 34.11 -13.60 6.92
N ALA A 546 33.64 -14.48 6.03
CA ALA A 546 33.78 -14.28 4.59
C ALA A 546 33.13 -12.98 4.11
N LEU A 547 31.95 -12.63 4.65
CA LEU A 547 31.28 -11.39 4.32
C LEU A 547 32.03 -10.16 4.84
N ALA A 548 32.48 -10.18 6.10
CA ALA A 548 33.26 -9.10 6.69
C ALA A 548 34.59 -8.89 5.96
N ASP A 549 35.31 -9.96 5.65
CA ASP A 549 36.55 -9.92 4.88
C ASP A 549 36.36 -9.40 3.47
N TRP A 550 35.28 -9.80 2.79
CA TRP A 550 34.96 -9.31 1.45
C TRP A 550 34.75 -7.79 1.43
N VAL A 551 34.02 -7.25 2.43
CA VAL A 551 33.88 -5.79 2.55
C VAL A 551 35.23 -5.14 2.80
N ALA A 552 36.00 -5.65 3.76
CA ALA A 552 37.32 -5.08 4.11
C ALA A 552 38.31 -5.10 2.92
N GLN A 553 38.17 -6.04 2.00
CA GLN A 553 39.00 -6.20 0.79
C GLN A 553 38.56 -5.36 -0.42
N GLY A 554 37.52 -4.56 -0.31
CA GLY A 554 37.08 -3.65 -1.38
C GLY A 554 35.63 -3.81 -1.81
N GLY A 555 34.88 -4.75 -1.22
CA GLY A 555 33.46 -4.93 -1.49
C GLY A 555 32.62 -3.75 -0.98
N ARG A 556 31.55 -3.45 -1.70
CA ARG A 556 30.56 -2.46 -1.29
C ARG A 556 29.32 -3.16 -0.72
N TYR A 557 29.12 -3.05 0.56
CA TYR A 557 27.91 -3.52 1.26
C TYR A 557 26.86 -2.41 1.24
N VAL A 558 25.65 -2.68 0.76
CA VAL A 558 24.52 -1.76 0.77
C VAL A 558 23.38 -2.42 1.49
N GLY A 559 23.08 -1.98 2.71
CA GLY A 559 22.07 -2.59 3.57
C GLY A 559 21.04 -1.58 4.09
N TRP A 560 19.85 -2.09 4.39
CA TRP A 560 18.82 -1.31 5.04
C TRP A 560 18.02 -2.15 6.04
N GLN A 561 17.55 -1.50 7.10
CA GLN A 561 16.81 -2.15 8.20
C GLN A 561 17.53 -3.41 8.69
N GLY A 562 17.00 -4.62 8.47
CA GLY A 562 17.63 -5.88 8.84
C GLY A 562 19.02 -6.07 8.23
N GLY A 563 19.22 -5.62 6.98
CA GLY A 563 20.56 -5.60 6.35
C GLY A 563 21.53 -4.65 7.06
N THR A 564 21.08 -3.51 7.57
CA THR A 564 21.87 -2.60 8.40
C THR A 564 22.19 -3.23 9.77
N ARG A 565 21.23 -3.93 10.39
CA ARG A 565 21.45 -4.69 11.63
C ARG A 565 22.48 -5.80 11.45
N LEU A 566 22.39 -6.53 10.34
CA LEU A 566 23.38 -7.57 10.02
C LEU A 566 24.79 -6.98 9.90
N ALA A 567 24.95 -5.82 9.22
CA ALA A 567 26.26 -5.15 9.16
C ALA A 567 26.82 -4.81 10.55
N ALA A 568 25.96 -4.37 11.46
CA ALA A 568 26.37 -4.11 12.85
C ALA A 568 26.71 -5.39 13.61
N ALA A 569 25.89 -6.43 13.47
CA ALA A 569 26.12 -7.73 14.11
C ALA A 569 27.43 -8.38 13.68
N LEU A 570 27.83 -8.20 12.42
CA LEU A 570 29.07 -8.73 11.86
C LEU A 570 30.29 -7.80 12.04
N GLY A 571 30.12 -6.63 12.67
CA GLY A 571 31.17 -5.66 12.85
C GLY A 571 31.65 -4.97 11.57
N ILE A 572 30.82 -4.96 10.53
CA ILE A 572 31.07 -4.25 9.26
C ILE A 572 30.92 -2.73 9.45
N THR A 573 30.16 -2.28 10.42
CA THR A 573 29.97 -0.86 10.74
C THR A 573 30.29 -0.55 12.19
N THR A 574 30.71 0.68 12.46
CA THR A 574 30.88 1.26 13.80
C THR A 574 29.66 2.08 14.23
N ALA A 575 28.64 2.18 13.40
CA ALA A 575 27.41 2.89 13.72
C ALA A 575 26.68 2.24 14.91
N THR A 576 26.06 3.06 15.74
CA THR A 576 25.15 2.59 16.78
C THR A 576 23.71 2.58 16.28
N LEU A 577 23.02 1.48 16.56
CA LEU A 577 21.63 1.26 16.18
C LEU A 577 20.78 1.17 17.45
N ALA A 578 19.59 1.74 17.40
CA ALA A 578 18.58 1.58 18.44
C ALA A 578 17.21 1.32 17.81
N GLU A 579 16.36 0.60 18.54
CA GLU A 579 14.96 0.49 18.21
C GLU A 579 14.27 1.83 18.49
N PRO A 580 13.30 2.24 17.64
CA PRO A 580 12.57 3.46 17.89
C PRO A 580 11.69 3.35 19.13
N THR A 581 11.58 4.43 19.87
CA THR A 581 10.57 4.62 20.93
C THR A 581 9.38 5.40 20.41
N SER A 582 9.52 6.06 19.26
CA SER A 582 8.45 6.76 18.54
C SER A 582 7.45 5.79 17.93
N ASP A 583 6.21 6.28 17.78
CA ASP A 583 5.15 5.59 17.05
C ASP A 583 4.98 6.25 15.67
N ILE A 584 5.66 5.68 14.68
CA ILE A 584 5.65 6.14 13.29
C ILE A 584 5.39 4.91 12.41
N PRO A 585 4.12 4.60 12.11
CA PRO A 585 3.73 3.35 11.45
C PRO A 585 3.95 3.34 9.94
N GLY A 586 4.37 4.44 9.38
CA GLY A 586 4.66 4.62 7.96
C GLY A 586 4.33 6.03 7.52
N SER A 587 5.29 6.91 7.66
CA SER A 587 5.16 8.33 7.33
C SER A 587 6.36 8.82 6.55
N LEU A 588 6.21 9.95 5.87
CA LEU A 588 7.28 10.57 5.09
C LEU A 588 7.95 11.64 5.93
N LEU A 589 9.21 11.43 6.27
CA LEU A 589 10.02 12.40 6.99
C LEU A 589 10.98 13.10 6.04
N ARG A 590 11.07 14.43 6.16
CA ARG A 590 12.08 15.17 5.40
C ARG A 590 13.45 14.87 5.96
N VAL A 591 14.39 14.55 5.07
CA VAL A 591 15.80 14.32 5.38
C VAL A 591 16.69 15.31 4.62
N ARG A 592 17.77 15.74 5.25
CA ARG A 592 18.79 16.60 4.65
C ARG A 592 19.85 15.75 3.98
N VAL A 593 20.15 16.04 2.73
CA VAL A 593 21.17 15.34 1.93
C VAL A 593 22.45 16.15 1.93
N ASP A 594 23.57 15.52 2.29
CA ASP A 594 24.89 16.14 2.13
C ASP A 594 25.24 16.26 0.64
N ARG A 595 25.48 17.47 0.20
CA ARG A 595 25.83 17.77 -1.20
C ARG A 595 27.26 17.36 -1.56
N GLY A 596 28.12 17.17 -0.57
CA GLY A 596 29.49 16.65 -0.74
C GLY A 596 29.54 15.16 -0.93
N SER A 597 28.48 14.46 -0.53
CA SER A 597 28.37 13.01 -0.68
C SER A 597 27.96 12.61 -2.11
N PRO A 598 28.68 11.65 -2.73
CA PRO A 598 28.25 11.09 -4.01
C PRO A 598 26.83 10.50 -4.01
N LEU A 599 26.32 10.07 -2.83
CA LEU A 599 24.97 9.57 -2.69
C LEU A 599 23.91 10.64 -2.95
N GLY A 600 24.26 11.93 -2.77
CA GLY A 600 23.36 13.08 -3.00
C GLY A 600 23.26 13.53 -4.45
N GLU A 601 23.97 12.90 -5.42
CA GLU A 601 23.94 13.29 -6.83
C GLU A 601 22.50 13.24 -7.38
N ASP A 602 22.03 14.35 -7.99
CA ASP A 602 20.68 14.51 -8.55
C ASP A 602 19.52 14.34 -7.56
N VAL A 603 19.77 14.23 -6.25
CA VAL A 603 18.74 14.13 -5.23
C VAL A 603 18.23 15.52 -4.83
N GLY A 604 19.14 16.47 -4.70
CA GLY A 604 18.88 17.81 -4.16
C GLY A 604 19.22 17.91 -2.67
N PRO A 605 18.97 19.08 -2.03
CA PRO A 605 19.36 19.32 -0.63
C PRO A 605 18.49 18.56 0.39
N PHE A 606 17.34 18.06 -0.04
CA PHE A 606 16.38 17.31 0.78
C PHE A 606 15.81 16.13 -0.01
N ALA A 607 15.42 15.10 0.71
CA ALA A 607 14.61 13.99 0.25
C ALA A 607 13.52 13.69 1.28
N TRP A 608 12.71 12.67 1.02
CA TRP A 608 11.63 12.24 1.89
C TRP A 608 11.81 10.75 2.19
N ALA A 609 12.31 10.44 3.38
CA ALA A 609 12.43 9.07 3.83
C ALA A 609 11.06 8.53 4.24
N PHE A 610 10.72 7.36 3.75
CA PHE A 610 9.55 6.63 4.22
C PHE A 610 9.98 5.79 5.43
N TYR A 611 9.52 6.18 6.61
CA TYR A 611 9.89 5.58 7.88
C TYR A 611 8.70 4.80 8.47
N ALA A 612 8.90 3.54 8.83
CA ALA A 612 7.86 2.66 9.33
C ALA A 612 8.41 1.76 10.46
N TYR A 613 8.48 2.29 11.68
CA TYR A 613 9.13 1.62 12.83
C TYR A 613 10.56 1.17 12.53
N ASP A 614 11.28 2.01 11.81
CA ASP A 614 12.63 1.73 11.35
C ASP A 614 13.70 2.04 12.42
N LEU A 615 14.96 1.96 12.02
CA LEU A 615 16.09 2.14 12.94
C LEU A 615 16.31 3.60 13.33
N VAL A 616 16.70 3.81 14.59
CA VAL A 616 17.40 5.03 15.02
C VAL A 616 18.91 4.78 14.89
N MET A 617 19.57 5.45 13.95
CA MET A 617 20.96 5.20 13.59
C MET A 617 21.85 6.42 13.84
N ARG A 618 23.02 6.20 14.44
CA ARG A 618 24.03 7.24 14.69
C ARG A 618 25.39 6.78 14.19
N ALA A 619 26.01 7.59 13.36
CA ALA A 619 27.38 7.35 12.92
C ALA A 619 28.38 7.60 14.06
N SER A 620 29.44 6.82 14.12
CA SER A 620 30.57 7.09 15.02
C SER A 620 31.38 8.32 14.61
N ASP A 621 31.45 8.59 13.31
CA ASP A 621 32.03 9.79 12.70
C ASP A 621 30.96 10.56 11.93
N PRO A 622 30.65 11.81 12.34
CA PRO A 622 29.67 12.65 11.63
C PRO A 622 29.98 12.89 10.14
N ALA A 623 31.25 12.79 9.74
CA ALA A 623 31.64 12.95 8.34
C ALA A 623 31.13 11.80 7.42
N GLN A 624 30.70 10.69 8.02
CA GLN A 624 30.14 9.54 7.30
C GLN A 624 28.63 9.66 7.07
N VAL A 625 27.98 10.68 7.61
CA VAL A 625 26.53 10.88 7.45
C VAL A 625 26.22 11.52 6.11
N ALA A 626 25.80 10.73 5.15
CA ALA A 626 25.42 11.20 3.82
C ALA A 626 24.01 11.80 3.80
N VAL A 627 23.09 11.30 4.65
CA VAL A 627 21.73 11.82 4.79
C VAL A 627 21.36 11.80 6.28
N ALA A 628 20.80 12.92 6.77
CA ALA A 628 20.41 13.07 8.17
C ALA A 628 18.98 13.54 8.33
N TYR A 629 18.31 13.13 9.40
CA TYR A 629 17.11 13.81 9.87
C TYR A 629 17.49 15.18 10.40
N PRO A 630 16.77 16.27 10.01
CA PRO A 630 17.05 17.59 10.57
C PRO A 630 16.86 17.58 12.09
N PRO A 631 17.55 18.47 12.84
CA PRO A 631 17.27 18.62 14.27
C PRO A 631 15.78 18.85 14.53
N ALA A 632 15.20 18.25 15.56
CA ALA A 632 13.77 18.33 15.86
C ALA A 632 13.24 19.78 15.99
N ALA A 633 14.05 20.68 16.53
CA ALA A 633 13.70 22.10 16.64
C ALA A 633 13.84 22.88 15.30
N SER A 634 14.30 22.23 14.23
CA SER A 634 14.50 22.87 12.94
C SER A 634 13.18 23.03 12.19
N PRO A 635 12.92 24.16 11.49
CA PRO A 635 11.78 24.29 10.59
C PRO A 635 11.88 23.36 9.36
N ASP A 636 13.01 22.68 9.20
CA ASP A 636 13.20 21.64 8.19
C ASP A 636 12.74 20.25 8.67
N PHE A 637 12.51 20.06 9.97
CA PHE A 637 11.92 18.83 10.51
C PHE A 637 10.43 18.82 10.18
N PHE A 638 10.02 17.92 9.34
CA PHE A 638 8.64 17.84 8.84
C PHE A 638 8.24 16.40 8.57
N VAL A 639 7.05 16.05 9.00
CA VAL A 639 6.45 14.72 8.80
C VAL A 639 5.14 14.87 8.00
N SER A 640 4.94 13.98 7.04
CA SER A 640 3.69 13.79 6.32
C SER A 640 3.13 12.41 6.70
N GLY A 641 1.97 12.40 7.33
CA GLY A 641 1.38 11.23 7.95
C GLY A 641 1.45 11.30 9.48
N PHE A 642 1.00 10.25 10.16
CA PHE A 642 1.01 10.19 11.61
C PHE A 642 2.43 9.95 12.16
N ALA A 643 2.79 10.69 13.19
CA ALA A 643 3.97 10.44 14.00
C ALA A 643 3.72 10.89 15.44
N ALA A 644 4.27 10.15 16.39
CA ALA A 644 4.33 10.54 17.78
C ALA A 644 5.69 10.16 18.36
N GLY A 645 6.36 11.12 19.02
CA GLY A 645 7.73 10.94 19.50
C GLY A 645 8.80 11.00 18.40
N GLU A 646 8.45 11.54 17.24
CA GLU A 646 9.32 11.66 16.07
C GLU A 646 10.56 12.51 16.32
N GLU A 647 10.56 13.33 17.34
CA GLU A 647 11.71 14.14 17.75
C GLU A 647 12.95 13.31 18.12
N GLU A 648 12.80 12.02 18.47
CA GLU A 648 13.92 11.14 18.72
C GLU A 648 14.82 10.95 17.50
N LEU A 649 14.25 11.09 16.29
CA LEU A 649 14.99 11.01 15.03
C LEU A 649 15.81 12.27 14.77
N GLY A 650 15.51 13.36 15.46
CA GLY A 650 16.14 14.65 15.23
C GLY A 650 17.65 14.62 15.35
N GLY A 651 18.36 14.95 14.25
CA GLY A 651 19.81 14.95 14.19
C GLY A 651 20.45 13.56 14.04
N THR A 652 19.66 12.50 13.90
CA THR A 652 20.19 11.13 13.65
C THR A 652 20.49 10.92 12.17
N ALA A 653 21.25 9.85 11.86
CA ALA A 653 21.58 9.49 10.49
C ALA A 653 20.45 8.72 9.82
N ALA A 654 20.06 9.14 8.63
CA ALA A 654 19.17 8.38 7.76
C ALA A 654 19.96 7.47 6.81
N VAL A 655 21.13 7.94 6.33
CA VAL A 655 22.06 7.15 5.52
C VAL A 655 23.48 7.43 5.97
N ILE A 656 24.23 6.37 6.25
CA ILE A 656 25.66 6.40 6.53
C ILE A 656 26.42 5.83 5.34
N ASP A 657 27.56 6.42 5.03
CA ASP A 657 28.50 5.97 4.01
C ASP A 657 29.89 5.81 4.65
N GLU A 658 30.14 4.63 5.17
CA GLU A 658 31.29 4.32 6.01
C GLU A 658 32.36 3.56 5.22
N PRO A 659 33.64 4.04 5.16
CA PRO A 659 34.74 3.26 4.64
C PRO A 659 35.09 2.10 5.58
N VAL A 660 35.28 0.89 5.05
CA VAL A 660 35.56 -0.34 5.81
C VAL A 660 36.76 -1.05 5.17
N GLY A 661 37.97 -0.86 5.73
CA GLY A 661 39.17 -1.35 5.05
C GLY A 661 39.35 -0.68 3.70
N ALA A 662 39.48 -1.49 2.63
CA ALA A 662 39.52 -1.03 1.27
C ALA A 662 38.12 -0.87 0.64
N GLY A 663 37.08 -1.34 1.31
CA GLY A 663 35.70 -1.33 0.86
C GLY A 663 34.83 -0.29 1.57
N ARG A 664 33.53 -0.55 1.60
CA ARG A 664 32.55 0.45 2.03
C ARG A 664 31.23 -0.17 2.49
N ALA A 665 30.63 0.39 3.54
CA ALA A 665 29.27 0.09 3.98
C ALA A 665 28.37 1.31 3.76
N VAL A 666 27.33 1.18 2.94
CA VAL A 666 26.27 2.16 2.77
C VAL A 666 25.03 1.63 3.46
N LEU A 667 24.63 2.29 4.54
CA LEU A 667 23.60 1.80 5.43
C LEU A 667 22.46 2.79 5.54
N PHE A 668 21.26 2.30 5.32
CA PHE A 668 20.04 3.08 5.46
C PHE A 668 19.32 2.68 6.75
N SER A 669 18.82 3.67 7.48
CA SER A 669 17.97 3.44 8.65
C SER A 669 16.55 3.02 8.27
N PHE A 670 16.12 3.28 7.06
CA PHE A 670 14.76 3.08 6.52
C PHE A 670 14.79 2.26 5.23
N GLU A 671 13.61 1.81 4.75
CA GLU A 671 13.47 1.11 3.47
C GLU A 671 13.53 2.12 2.29
N PRO A 672 14.62 2.20 1.52
CA PRO A 672 14.75 3.20 0.46
C PRO A 672 13.89 2.92 -0.77
N ASN A 673 13.34 1.72 -0.89
CA ASN A 673 12.53 1.24 -2.01
C ASN A 673 11.17 0.69 -1.55
N PHE A 674 10.57 1.28 -0.52
CA PHE A 674 9.33 0.79 0.05
C PHE A 674 8.24 0.63 -1.01
N ARG A 675 7.73 -0.60 -1.16
CA ARG A 675 6.69 -1.00 -2.13
C ARG A 675 6.95 -0.49 -3.56
N ALA A 676 8.21 -0.22 -3.90
CA ALA A 676 8.66 0.35 -5.16
C ALA A 676 7.97 1.67 -5.57
N PHE A 677 7.43 2.43 -4.63
CA PHE A 677 6.81 3.73 -4.92
C PHE A 677 7.56 4.95 -4.35
N THR A 678 8.68 4.74 -3.65
CA THR A 678 9.51 5.80 -3.08
C THR A 678 10.59 6.27 -4.06
N ASP A 679 10.19 6.72 -5.25
CA ASP A 679 11.11 7.10 -6.35
C ASP A 679 12.19 8.10 -5.91
N GLY A 680 11.87 8.99 -4.95
CA GLY A 680 12.80 9.99 -4.42
C GLY A 680 14.01 9.37 -3.74
N THR A 681 13.80 8.35 -2.90
CA THR A 681 14.87 7.65 -2.14
C THR A 681 15.50 6.50 -2.91
N GLN A 682 14.79 5.93 -3.90
CA GLN A 682 15.40 5.01 -4.86
C GLN A 682 16.61 5.64 -5.58
N ARG A 683 16.66 6.99 -5.72
CA ARG A 683 17.81 7.70 -6.28
C ARG A 683 19.04 7.57 -5.38
N LEU A 684 18.87 7.67 -4.07
CA LEU A 684 19.94 7.46 -3.09
C LEU A 684 20.47 6.02 -3.18
N LEU A 685 19.56 5.04 -3.23
CA LEU A 685 19.91 3.63 -3.39
C LEU A 685 20.65 3.39 -4.72
N ARG A 686 20.18 3.99 -5.82
CA ARG A 686 20.85 3.91 -7.11
C ARG A 686 22.27 4.46 -7.03
N ASN A 687 22.48 5.61 -6.40
CA ASN A 687 23.78 6.22 -6.24
C ASN A 687 24.71 5.35 -5.36
N ALA A 688 24.17 4.66 -4.35
CA ALA A 688 24.91 3.68 -3.56
C ALA A 688 25.39 2.48 -4.41
N VAL A 689 24.61 2.05 -5.40
CA VAL A 689 24.96 0.94 -6.30
C VAL A 689 25.95 1.38 -7.38
N PHE A 690 25.69 2.49 -8.06
CA PHE A 690 26.44 2.91 -9.26
C PHE A 690 27.54 3.95 -8.97
N GLY A 691 27.62 4.47 -7.73
CA GLY A 691 28.62 5.47 -7.35
C GLY A 691 30.05 4.98 -7.57
N PRO A 692 31.05 5.90 -7.57
CA PRO A 692 32.45 5.54 -7.79
C PRO A 692 32.91 4.49 -6.79
N ALA A 693 33.71 3.54 -7.28
CA ALA A 693 34.40 2.61 -6.38
C ALA A 693 35.27 3.42 -5.40
N PRO A 694 35.36 3.02 -4.11
CA PRO A 694 36.20 3.72 -3.17
C PRO A 694 37.63 3.75 -3.69
N GLU A 695 38.27 4.93 -3.67
CA GLU A 695 39.73 4.98 -3.81
C GLU A 695 40.32 4.16 -2.66
N ALA A 696 41.10 3.15 -2.98
CA ALA A 696 41.72 2.27 -2.02
C ALA A 696 42.66 3.09 -1.11
N ALA A 697 42.17 3.57 0.02
CA ALA A 697 43.03 4.01 1.10
C ALA A 697 43.67 2.76 1.69
N ALA A 698 44.92 2.53 1.37
CA ALA A 698 45.69 1.42 1.94
C ALA A 698 45.81 1.61 3.44
N LEU A 699 44.87 1.02 4.18
CA LEU A 699 44.97 0.91 5.65
C LEU A 699 46.14 -0.04 5.98
N THR A 700 46.98 0.38 6.89
CA THR A 700 47.99 -0.51 7.44
C THR A 700 47.34 -1.62 8.28
N ARG A 701 47.98 -2.78 8.38
CA ARG A 701 47.51 -3.91 9.24
C ARG A 701 47.19 -3.49 10.69
N ALA A 702 47.87 -2.48 11.20
CA ALA A 702 47.68 -1.94 12.54
C ALA A 702 46.37 -1.15 12.67
N GLU A 703 45.99 -0.37 11.64
CA GLU A 703 44.75 0.38 11.60
C GLU A 703 43.53 -0.54 11.45
N ALA A 704 43.65 -1.62 10.67
CA ALA A 704 42.61 -2.65 10.53
C ALA A 704 42.42 -3.42 11.86
N ALA A 705 43.48 -3.72 12.60
CA ALA A 705 43.40 -4.38 13.90
C ALA A 705 42.81 -3.47 15.00
N ALA A 706 43.16 -2.17 14.97
CA ALA A 706 42.63 -1.19 15.91
C ALA A 706 41.11 -0.97 15.68
N ARG A 707 40.69 -1.00 14.42
CA ARG A 707 39.28 -0.88 14.02
C ARG A 707 38.48 -2.14 14.41
N ALA A 708 39.03 -3.33 14.23
CA ALA A 708 38.41 -4.57 14.69
C ALA A 708 38.20 -4.58 16.22
N GLY A 709 39.13 -3.98 16.97
CA GLY A 709 38.99 -3.79 18.44
C GLY A 709 37.89 -2.81 18.83
N GLN A 710 37.71 -1.71 18.06
CA GLN A 710 36.63 -0.75 18.28
C GLN A 710 35.27 -1.34 17.95
N VAL A 711 35.20 -2.15 16.88
CA VAL A 711 34.01 -2.88 16.47
C VAL A 711 33.61 -3.92 17.52
N ALA A 712 34.55 -4.68 18.08
CA ALA A 712 34.27 -5.61 19.14
C ALA A 712 33.75 -4.92 20.42
N THR A 713 34.20 -3.69 20.70
CA THR A 713 33.73 -2.87 21.82
C THR A 713 32.32 -2.33 21.56
N ALA A 714 32.01 -1.91 20.32
CA ALA A 714 30.70 -1.49 19.92
C ALA A 714 29.68 -2.65 19.89
N GLN A 715 30.09 -3.85 19.46
CA GLN A 715 29.31 -5.07 19.55
C GLN A 715 28.97 -5.47 21.00
N ALA A 716 29.93 -5.33 21.92
CA ALA A 716 29.68 -5.59 23.35
C ALA A 716 28.69 -4.59 23.96
N ALA A 717 28.64 -3.36 23.43
CA ALA A 717 27.66 -2.34 23.80
C ALA A 717 26.31 -2.53 23.09
N ALA A 718 26.31 -2.97 21.82
CA ALA A 718 25.09 -3.25 21.01
C ALA A 718 24.43 -4.60 21.40
N GLY A 719 25.16 -5.48 22.04
CA GLY A 719 24.77 -6.87 22.35
C GLY A 719 23.59 -7.07 23.31
N ARG A 720 22.76 -6.08 23.56
CA ARG A 720 21.48 -6.20 24.27
C ARG A 720 20.51 -5.05 23.86
N LEU A 721 20.24 -4.86 22.60
CA LEU A 721 19.07 -4.12 22.22
C LEU A 721 17.88 -5.09 22.24
N SER A 722 17.30 -5.29 23.42
CA SER A 722 15.99 -5.91 23.53
C SER A 722 14.99 -5.00 22.83
N THR A 723 14.37 -5.47 21.76
CA THR A 723 13.27 -4.81 21.04
C THR A 723 12.05 -4.52 21.93
N LEU A 724 12.15 -4.76 23.23
CA LEU A 724 11.05 -4.82 24.18
C LEU A 724 11.40 -4.10 25.50
N ASP A 725 11.95 -2.90 25.44
CA ASP A 725 11.98 -2.03 26.61
C ASP A 725 10.54 -1.67 26.97
N ARG A 726 10.07 -2.15 28.13
CA ARG A 726 8.69 -1.98 28.66
C ARG A 726 7.59 -2.62 27.78
N PRO A 727 7.65 -3.93 27.44
CA PRO A 727 6.62 -4.56 26.64
C PRO A 727 5.29 -4.64 27.38
N ILE A 728 4.20 -4.59 26.64
CA ILE A 728 2.90 -5.02 27.16
C ILE A 728 2.93 -6.54 27.28
N ARG A 729 2.79 -7.06 28.49
CA ARG A 729 2.73 -8.49 28.72
C ARG A 729 1.30 -9.00 28.64
N VAL A 730 1.01 -9.86 27.68
CA VAL A 730 -0.27 -10.58 27.58
C VAL A 730 -0.05 -12.02 28.02
N THR A 731 -0.65 -12.42 29.14
CA THR A 731 -0.51 -13.77 29.69
C THR A 731 -1.80 -14.55 29.53
N VAL A 732 -1.75 -15.67 28.86
CA VAL A 732 -2.89 -16.57 28.63
C VAL A 732 -2.54 -18.01 29.01
N ALA A 733 -3.56 -18.83 29.27
CA ALA A 733 -3.38 -20.26 29.40
C ALA A 733 -2.89 -20.86 28.07
N ALA A 734 -2.19 -21.98 28.12
CA ALA A 734 -1.64 -22.63 26.91
C ALA A 734 -2.71 -22.91 25.83
N ALA A 735 -3.95 -23.21 26.23
CA ALA A 735 -5.05 -23.42 25.29
C ALA A 735 -5.47 -22.16 24.52
N GLY A 736 -5.25 -20.98 25.07
CA GLY A 736 -5.55 -19.69 24.42
C GLY A 736 -4.41 -19.11 23.59
N ALA A 737 -3.24 -19.76 23.59
CA ALA A 737 -2.03 -19.19 23.00
C ALA A 737 -2.16 -18.98 21.48
N ALA A 738 -2.67 -19.95 20.75
CA ALA A 738 -2.81 -19.88 19.30
C ALA A 738 -3.78 -18.76 18.86
N GLU A 739 -4.87 -18.57 19.63
CA GLU A 739 -5.84 -17.51 19.36
C GLU A 739 -5.26 -16.12 19.67
N THR A 740 -4.57 -16.01 20.80
CA THR A 740 -3.89 -14.76 21.18
C THR A 740 -2.83 -14.38 20.14
N GLU A 741 -2.02 -15.32 19.72
CA GLU A 741 -1.02 -15.10 18.67
C GLU A 741 -1.67 -14.64 17.34
N ARG A 742 -2.76 -15.26 16.94
CA ARG A 742 -3.50 -14.88 15.73
C ARG A 742 -4.04 -13.45 15.82
N LEU A 743 -4.61 -13.07 16.96
CA LEU A 743 -5.07 -11.71 17.21
C LEU A 743 -3.91 -10.71 17.15
N LEU A 744 -2.80 -11.00 17.83
CA LEU A 744 -1.61 -10.13 17.81
C LEU A 744 -1.06 -9.94 16.40
N ARG A 745 -0.98 -11.01 15.61
CA ARG A 745 -0.60 -10.92 14.18
C ARG A 745 -1.62 -10.14 13.36
N GLY A 746 -2.90 -10.30 13.65
CA GLY A 746 -3.98 -9.55 12.99
C GLY A 746 -3.92 -8.04 13.25
N TYR A 747 -3.35 -7.62 14.38
CA TYR A 747 -3.06 -6.22 14.67
C TYR A 747 -1.72 -5.74 14.08
N GLY A 748 -0.92 -6.60 13.44
CA GLY A 748 0.44 -6.26 13.04
C GLY A 748 1.39 -6.06 14.22
N ALA A 749 1.02 -6.53 15.41
CA ALA A 749 1.81 -6.32 16.62
C ALA A 749 3.12 -7.11 16.58
N ARG A 750 4.24 -6.47 16.92
CA ARG A 750 5.51 -7.14 17.17
C ARG A 750 5.48 -7.74 18.57
N PHE A 751 5.84 -9.01 18.72
CA PHE A 751 5.84 -9.66 20.03
C PHE A 751 6.79 -10.84 20.09
N GLU A 752 7.30 -11.10 21.29
CA GLU A 752 8.01 -12.34 21.65
C GLU A 752 7.08 -13.26 22.44
N THR A 753 7.24 -14.56 22.27
CA THR A 753 6.48 -15.56 23.00
C THR A 753 7.37 -16.30 24.00
N ARG A 754 6.99 -16.32 25.29
CA ARG A 754 7.65 -17.10 26.33
C ARG A 754 6.67 -18.07 26.97
N ARG A 755 7.12 -19.28 27.25
CA ARG A 755 6.33 -20.32 27.91
C ARG A 755 6.91 -20.61 29.30
N ALA A 756 6.11 -20.46 30.34
CA ALA A 756 6.49 -20.76 31.72
C ALA A 756 5.24 -21.15 32.52
N ASP A 757 5.37 -22.08 33.44
CA ASP A 757 4.35 -22.46 34.43
C ASP A 757 2.96 -22.79 33.85
N GLY A 758 2.92 -23.45 32.68
CA GLY A 758 1.68 -23.81 31.98
C GLY A 758 0.97 -22.62 31.34
N GLN A 759 1.61 -21.48 31.29
CA GLN A 759 1.10 -20.25 30.65
C GLN A 759 1.97 -19.86 29.46
N VAL A 760 1.40 -19.03 28.60
CA VAL A 760 2.10 -18.39 27.47
C VAL A 760 2.04 -16.88 27.65
N HIS A 761 3.20 -16.28 27.66
CA HIS A 761 3.38 -14.84 27.77
C HIS A 761 3.76 -14.28 26.41
N PHE A 762 2.97 -13.38 25.89
CA PHE A 762 3.30 -12.58 24.73
C PHE A 762 3.84 -11.24 25.24
N LEU A 763 5.04 -10.91 24.87
CA LEU A 763 5.68 -9.62 25.16
C LEU A 763 5.51 -8.76 23.91
N VAL A 764 4.52 -7.89 23.93
CA VAL A 764 4.15 -7.06 22.77
C VAL A 764 4.92 -5.75 22.84
N ALA A 765 5.52 -5.35 21.73
CA ALA A 765 6.23 -4.08 21.61
C ALA A 765 5.31 -2.91 21.97
N ASN A 766 5.82 -2.01 22.79
CA ASN A 766 5.12 -0.83 23.27
C ASN A 766 6.02 0.41 23.10
N PRO A 767 6.19 0.87 21.84
CA PRO A 767 7.13 1.94 21.53
C PRO A 767 6.81 3.26 22.25
N ARG A 768 5.55 3.49 22.62
CA ARG A 768 5.17 4.69 23.41
C ARG A 768 5.42 4.56 24.91
N GLY A 769 5.69 3.37 25.40
CA GLY A 769 5.77 3.14 26.86
C GLY A 769 4.48 3.45 27.61
N LEU A 770 3.33 3.47 26.93
CA LEU A 770 2.02 3.74 27.52
C LEU A 770 1.65 2.65 28.51
N ALA A 771 0.93 3.01 29.57
CA ALA A 771 0.31 2.04 30.45
C ALA A 771 -0.64 1.12 29.64
N ALA A 772 -0.74 -0.15 30.03
CA ALA A 772 -1.52 -1.14 29.30
C ALA A 772 -3.02 -0.76 29.19
N ASP A 773 -3.53 -0.07 30.18
CA ASP A 773 -4.91 0.45 30.23
C ASP A 773 -5.09 1.74 29.38
N GLU A 774 -4.03 2.44 29.12
CA GLU A 774 -4.01 3.64 28.25
C GLU A 774 -3.75 3.30 26.78
N HIS A 775 -3.32 2.07 26.50
CA HIS A 775 -2.99 1.67 25.14
C HIS A 775 -4.26 1.17 24.42
N PRO A 776 -4.76 1.86 23.39
CA PRO A 776 -6.02 1.51 22.70
C PRO A 776 -6.06 0.05 22.21
N PHE A 777 -4.96 -0.40 21.64
CA PHE A 777 -4.76 -1.78 21.22
C PHE A 777 -4.89 -2.77 22.40
N ALA A 778 -4.27 -2.51 23.54
CA ALA A 778 -4.30 -3.41 24.70
C ALA A 778 -5.73 -3.54 25.25
N THR A 779 -6.47 -2.45 25.27
CA THR A 779 -7.89 -2.43 25.71
C THR A 779 -8.76 -3.25 24.78
N ASP A 780 -8.62 -3.08 23.46
CA ASP A 780 -9.39 -3.85 22.48
C ASP A 780 -9.02 -5.33 22.49
N LEU A 781 -7.73 -5.65 22.52
CA LEU A 781 -7.25 -7.03 22.65
C LEU A 781 -7.80 -7.70 23.92
N ALA A 782 -7.79 -7.02 25.06
CA ALA A 782 -8.33 -7.54 26.32
C ALA A 782 -9.83 -7.81 26.21
N ARG A 783 -10.58 -6.93 25.58
CA ARG A 783 -12.02 -7.11 25.31
C ARG A 783 -12.25 -8.34 24.44
N ARG A 784 -11.58 -8.46 23.32
CA ARG A 784 -11.74 -9.58 22.36
C ARG A 784 -11.35 -10.92 22.93
N LEU A 785 -10.33 -10.98 23.77
CA LEU A 785 -9.95 -12.22 24.47
C LEU A 785 -11.00 -12.61 25.51
N ARG A 786 -11.57 -11.65 26.23
CA ARG A 786 -12.68 -11.91 27.20
C ARG A 786 -13.95 -12.37 26.49
N ASP A 787 -14.32 -11.74 25.39
CA ASP A 787 -15.52 -12.10 24.62
C ASP A 787 -15.45 -13.55 24.08
N ARG A 788 -14.23 -14.08 23.95
CA ARG A 788 -13.99 -15.47 23.55
C ARG A 788 -13.77 -16.45 24.70
N GLY A 789 -14.06 -16.01 25.92
CA GLY A 789 -13.91 -16.85 27.10
C GLY A 789 -12.47 -17.18 27.45
N LEU A 790 -11.49 -16.46 26.88
CA LEU A 790 -10.09 -16.63 27.21
C LEU A 790 -9.72 -15.73 28.39
N PRO A 791 -9.40 -16.28 29.57
CA PRO A 791 -9.05 -15.48 30.73
C PRO A 791 -7.67 -14.83 30.51
N VAL A 792 -7.65 -13.54 30.33
CA VAL A 792 -6.44 -12.73 30.34
C VAL A 792 -6.05 -12.48 31.79
N ARG A 793 -4.95 -13.07 32.24
CA ARG A 793 -4.57 -13.00 33.66
C ARG A 793 -3.75 -11.76 34.03
N ALA A 794 -3.10 -11.10 33.11
CA ALA A 794 -2.46 -9.80 33.33
C ALA A 794 -2.04 -9.08 32.06
N PHE A 795 -2.40 -7.83 31.97
CA PHE A 795 -1.63 -6.83 31.25
C PHE A 795 -0.72 -6.18 32.28
N SER A 796 0.57 -6.37 32.22
CA SER A 796 1.52 -5.63 33.07
C SER A 796 2.65 -5.10 32.22
N LEU A 797 2.97 -3.84 32.49
CA LEU A 797 4.22 -3.24 32.10
C LEU A 797 5.33 -3.81 32.99
N ARG A 798 6.18 -4.63 32.47
CA ARG A 798 7.56 -4.87 32.95
C ARG A 798 8.39 -5.55 31.89
#